data_3a01e6f6ffd43584f1ddf8511023db40
#
_entry.id   3a01e6f6ffd43584f1ddf8511023db40
#
_cell.length_a   1.000
_cell.length_b   1.000
_cell.length_c   1.000
_cell.angle_alpha   90.00
_cell.angle_beta   90.00
_cell.angle_gamma   90.00
#
_symmetry.space_group_name_H-M   'P 1'
#
loop_
_entity.id
_entity.type
_entity.pdbx_description
1 polymer ?
#
loop_
_entity_poly.entity_id
_entity_poly.type
_entity_poly.pdbx_seq_one_letter_code
_entity_poly.pdbx_strand_id
1 'polypeptide(L)'
;MSRKQLALFEPVLLVQALTDAVKKLSPRAQWRNPVMFVVWAGSVLTTLLTLAMVTGQIAGSALFTGIISLWLWFTVLFANFAEALAEGRSKAQANSLKGVKKTAFARRLRAPRHDAQADNVPAAELRKGDIVLVKAGDIIPCDGEVIEGGASVDESAITGESAPVIRESGGDFASVTGGTRILSDWLVIACSVNPGETFLDRMIAMVEGAQRRKTPNEIALTILLIALTIVFLLATATLWPFSAWGGNAVSVTVLVALLVCLIPTTIGGLLSAIGVAGMSRMLGANVITTSGRAVEAAGDVDVLLLDKTGTITLGNRQASDFIPARGVDERTLADAAQLASLADETPEGRSIVILAKQRFNLRERDVQSLHATFVPFTAQSRMSGINIDNRMIRKGSVDAIRRHVESNGGHFPADVEQNVENVARLGATPLVVVEGAHVLGVIALKDIVKGGIKERFAQLRKMGIKTVMITGDNRLTAAAIAAEAGVDDFLAEATPEAKLALIRQYQAEGRLVAMTGDGTNDAPALAQADVAVAMNSGTQAAKEAGNMVDLDSNPTKLIEVVHIGKQMLMTRGSLTTFSIANDVAKYFAIIPAAFAATYPQLNALNVMGLHSPNSAILSAVIFNALIIIFLIPLALKGVSYKPLSASAMLRRNLWIYGLGGLVVPFIGIKVIDVLLTLLGLA
;
A
#
# COMPACT_ATOMS: atom_id res chain seq x y z
N MET A 1 -8.88 -18.68 4.36
CA MET A 1 -7.44 -19.04 4.21
C MET A 1 -6.68 -17.74 3.93
N SER A 2 -5.82 -17.34 4.86
CA SER A 2 -4.94 -16.20 4.62
C SER A 2 -4.16 -16.41 3.33
N ARG A 3 -4.03 -15.37 2.48
CA ARG A 3 -3.12 -15.42 1.34
C ARG A 3 -1.74 -15.79 1.89
N LYS A 4 -1.22 -16.96 1.54
CA LYS A 4 0.16 -17.29 1.86
C LYS A 4 1.03 -16.26 1.12
N GLN A 5 1.71 -15.41 1.87
CA GLN A 5 2.78 -14.60 1.29
C GLN A 5 3.84 -15.57 0.77
N LEU A 6 4.02 -15.56 -0.55
CA LEU A 6 5.09 -16.34 -1.17
C LEU A 6 6.42 -15.79 -0.69
N ALA A 7 7.31 -16.68 -0.25
CA ALA A 7 8.67 -16.30 0.11
C ALA A 7 9.36 -15.67 -1.11
N LEU A 8 10.21 -14.66 -0.89
CA LEU A 8 10.89 -13.92 -1.97
C LEU A 8 11.73 -14.84 -2.87
N PHE A 9 12.33 -15.89 -2.32
CA PHE A 9 13.21 -16.84 -2.98
C PHE A 9 12.65 -18.26 -2.96
N GLU A 10 11.36 -18.40 -3.24
CA GLU A 10 10.75 -19.72 -3.36
C GLU A 10 11.33 -20.47 -4.58
N PRO A 11 11.72 -21.77 -4.44
CA PRO A 11 12.38 -22.50 -5.53
C PRO A 11 11.63 -22.51 -6.86
N VAL A 12 10.30 -22.58 -6.83
CA VAL A 12 9.45 -22.54 -8.03
C VAL A 12 9.58 -21.20 -8.75
N LEU A 13 9.59 -20.09 -8.01
CA LEU A 13 9.77 -18.75 -8.57
C LEU A 13 11.16 -18.56 -9.15
N LEU A 14 12.20 -19.08 -8.51
CA LEU A 14 13.57 -19.01 -9.00
C LEU A 14 13.75 -19.75 -10.32
N VAL A 15 13.22 -20.95 -10.45
CA VAL A 15 13.30 -21.76 -11.68
C VAL A 15 12.54 -21.08 -12.81
N GLN A 16 11.33 -20.58 -12.55
CA GLN A 16 10.54 -19.87 -13.55
C GLN A 16 11.23 -18.57 -13.99
N ALA A 17 11.84 -17.85 -13.07
CA ALA A 17 12.59 -16.63 -13.36
C ALA A 17 13.82 -16.90 -14.23
N LEU A 18 14.55 -17.99 -14.00
CA LEU A 18 15.66 -18.42 -14.85
C LEU A 18 15.21 -18.71 -16.27
N THR A 19 14.10 -19.43 -16.43
CA THR A 19 13.52 -19.73 -17.74
C THR A 19 13.11 -18.45 -18.47
N ASP A 20 12.43 -17.54 -17.78
CA ASP A 20 11.98 -16.27 -18.34
C ASP A 20 13.16 -15.33 -18.67
N ALA A 21 14.23 -15.36 -17.87
CA ALA A 21 15.45 -14.60 -18.15
C ALA A 21 16.08 -14.99 -19.49
N VAL A 22 16.12 -16.29 -19.79
CA VAL A 22 16.60 -16.79 -21.10
C VAL A 22 15.68 -16.35 -22.23
N LYS A 23 14.36 -16.42 -22.04
CA LYS A 23 13.39 -15.97 -23.06
C LYS A 23 13.47 -14.48 -23.35
N LYS A 24 13.86 -13.67 -22.37
CA LYS A 24 14.01 -12.21 -22.51
C LYS A 24 15.27 -11.78 -23.25
N LEU A 25 16.14 -12.71 -23.68
CA LEU A 25 17.30 -12.38 -24.51
C LEU A 25 16.96 -11.95 -25.94
N SER A 26 15.69 -11.98 -26.34
CA SER A 26 15.26 -11.52 -27.65
C SER A 26 15.52 -10.01 -27.82
N PRO A 27 15.86 -9.55 -29.05
CA PRO A 27 16.11 -8.12 -29.30
C PRO A 27 14.93 -7.23 -28.96
N ARG A 28 13.71 -7.70 -29.14
CA ARG A 28 12.46 -6.96 -28.84
C ARG A 28 12.30 -6.71 -27.35
N ALA A 29 12.63 -7.70 -26.52
CA ALA A 29 12.57 -7.57 -25.06
C ALA A 29 13.64 -6.60 -24.56
N GLN A 30 14.85 -6.66 -25.12
CA GLN A 30 15.97 -5.82 -24.71
C GLN A 30 15.81 -4.36 -25.16
N TRP A 31 15.16 -4.12 -26.28
CA TRP A 31 14.92 -2.75 -26.78
C TRP A 31 14.15 -1.86 -25.80
N ARG A 32 13.35 -2.47 -24.93
CA ARG A 32 12.57 -1.75 -23.90
C ARG A 32 13.44 -1.11 -22.82
N ASN A 33 14.66 -1.61 -22.64
CA ASN A 33 15.64 -1.06 -21.70
C ASN A 33 16.89 -0.64 -22.48
N PRO A 34 17.03 0.66 -22.81
CA PRO A 34 18.12 1.13 -23.66
C PRO A 34 19.52 0.84 -23.14
N VAL A 35 19.72 0.92 -21.82
CA VAL A 35 21.03 0.63 -21.19
C VAL A 35 21.39 -0.83 -21.40
N MET A 36 20.48 -1.73 -21.09
CA MET A 36 20.71 -3.18 -21.23
C MET A 36 20.75 -3.60 -22.71
N PHE A 37 20.07 -2.88 -23.59
CA PHE A 37 20.19 -3.09 -25.03
C PHE A 37 21.61 -2.86 -25.54
N VAL A 38 22.29 -1.82 -25.05
CA VAL A 38 23.71 -1.56 -25.40
C VAL A 38 24.59 -2.70 -24.90
N VAL A 39 24.37 -3.23 -23.71
CA VAL A 39 25.09 -4.40 -23.18
C VAL A 39 24.83 -5.63 -24.05
N TRP A 40 23.58 -5.85 -24.44
CA TRP A 40 23.19 -6.95 -25.32
C TRP A 40 23.90 -6.85 -26.69
N ALA A 41 23.91 -5.66 -27.29
CA ALA A 41 24.60 -5.40 -28.54
C ALA A 41 26.11 -5.66 -28.43
N GLY A 42 26.71 -5.22 -27.31
CA GLY A 42 28.10 -5.51 -26.99
C GLY A 42 28.38 -7.01 -26.80
N SER A 43 27.44 -7.74 -26.21
CA SER A 43 27.52 -9.20 -26.08
C SER A 43 27.51 -9.90 -27.43
N VAL A 44 26.64 -9.48 -28.34
CA VAL A 44 26.57 -10.02 -29.73
C VAL A 44 27.88 -9.71 -30.47
N LEU A 45 28.34 -8.45 -30.40
CA LEU A 45 29.56 -8.04 -31.08
C LEU A 45 30.79 -8.83 -30.60
N THR A 46 30.95 -8.98 -29.26
CA THR A 46 32.08 -9.75 -28.71
C THR A 46 31.99 -11.24 -29.02
N THR A 47 30.80 -11.80 -29.10
CA THR A 47 30.60 -13.20 -29.56
C THR A 47 31.06 -13.37 -30.99
N LEU A 48 30.68 -12.45 -31.89
CA LEU A 48 31.13 -12.48 -33.30
C LEU A 48 32.64 -12.30 -33.40
N LEU A 49 33.24 -11.43 -32.62
CA LEU A 49 34.69 -11.25 -32.56
C LEU A 49 35.39 -12.52 -32.06
N THR A 50 34.85 -13.20 -31.08
CA THR A 50 35.40 -14.47 -30.57
C THR A 50 35.38 -15.54 -31.66
N LEU A 51 34.28 -15.67 -32.39
CA LEU A 51 34.19 -16.61 -33.51
C LEU A 51 35.19 -16.27 -34.62
N ALA A 52 35.34 -15.00 -34.95
CA ALA A 52 36.32 -14.55 -35.95
C ALA A 52 37.77 -14.83 -35.49
N MET A 53 38.07 -14.68 -34.21
CA MET A 53 39.39 -15.01 -33.65
C MET A 53 39.69 -16.50 -33.62
N VAL A 54 38.70 -17.34 -33.33
CA VAL A 54 38.82 -18.81 -33.36
C VAL A 54 39.04 -19.32 -34.79
N THR A 55 38.40 -18.73 -35.77
CA THR A 55 38.56 -19.09 -37.19
C THR A 55 39.79 -18.47 -37.85
N GLY A 56 40.55 -17.67 -37.12
CA GLY A 56 41.79 -17.04 -37.61
C GLY A 56 41.59 -15.81 -38.50
N GLN A 57 40.39 -15.32 -38.71
CA GLN A 57 40.09 -14.14 -39.52
C GLN A 57 40.53 -12.82 -38.88
N ILE A 58 40.60 -12.76 -37.56
CA ILE A 58 41.03 -11.60 -36.80
C ILE A 58 42.10 -12.06 -35.79
N ALA A 59 43.16 -11.26 -35.66
CA ALA A 59 44.20 -11.50 -34.66
C ALA A 59 43.74 -11.07 -33.27
N GLY A 60 44.04 -11.87 -32.25
CA GLY A 60 43.76 -11.58 -30.85
C GLY A 60 43.55 -12.83 -30.02
N SER A 61 43.39 -12.66 -28.70
CA SER A 61 43.15 -13.75 -27.77
C SER A 61 41.64 -14.13 -27.80
N ALA A 62 41.32 -15.28 -28.43
CA ALA A 62 39.98 -15.82 -28.44
C ALA A 62 39.47 -16.16 -27.03
N LEU A 63 40.37 -16.64 -26.14
CA LEU A 63 40.03 -16.97 -24.76
C LEU A 63 39.58 -15.73 -23.98
N PHE A 64 40.36 -14.64 -24.02
CA PHE A 64 40.06 -13.41 -23.33
C PHE A 64 38.75 -12.80 -23.81
N THR A 65 38.58 -12.65 -25.15
CA THR A 65 37.38 -12.12 -25.76
C THR A 65 36.16 -12.99 -25.44
N GLY A 66 36.34 -14.32 -25.48
CA GLY A 66 35.27 -15.27 -25.16
C GLY A 66 34.81 -15.21 -23.73
N ILE A 67 35.72 -15.03 -22.77
CA ILE A 67 35.37 -14.88 -21.35
C ILE A 67 34.67 -13.54 -21.13
N ILE A 68 35.13 -12.46 -21.73
CA ILE A 68 34.46 -11.15 -21.70
C ILE A 68 33.03 -11.27 -22.24
N SER A 69 32.86 -11.89 -23.42
CA SER A 69 31.56 -12.12 -24.03
C SER A 69 30.63 -12.92 -23.13
N LEU A 70 31.12 -13.98 -22.51
CA LEU A 70 30.34 -14.80 -21.57
C LEU A 70 29.83 -13.97 -20.39
N TRP A 71 30.66 -13.15 -19.80
CA TRP A 71 30.25 -12.31 -18.66
C TRP A 71 29.36 -11.14 -19.06
N LEU A 72 29.47 -10.64 -20.28
CA LEU A 72 28.49 -9.67 -20.81
C LEU A 72 27.12 -10.31 -21.00
N TRP A 73 27.05 -11.55 -21.49
CA TRP A 73 25.82 -12.30 -21.53
C TRP A 73 25.23 -12.57 -20.16
N PHE A 74 26.05 -12.90 -19.18
CA PHE A 74 25.61 -13.04 -17.79
C PHE A 74 25.09 -11.72 -17.22
N THR A 75 25.69 -10.59 -17.56
CA THR A 75 25.17 -9.27 -17.14
C THR A 75 23.74 -9.06 -17.61
N VAL A 76 23.47 -9.35 -18.89
CA VAL A 76 22.12 -9.26 -19.45
C VAL A 76 21.18 -10.27 -18.78
N LEU A 77 21.62 -11.51 -18.60
CA LEU A 77 20.83 -12.55 -17.94
C LEU A 77 20.50 -12.22 -16.49
N PHE A 78 21.42 -11.64 -15.75
CA PHE A 78 21.20 -11.28 -14.35
C PHE A 78 20.19 -10.13 -14.22
N ALA A 79 20.27 -9.14 -15.12
CA ALA A 79 19.27 -8.08 -15.16
C ALA A 79 17.88 -8.63 -15.55
N ASN A 80 17.82 -9.51 -16.55
CA ASN A 80 16.58 -10.19 -16.94
C ASN A 80 16.01 -11.06 -15.80
N PHE A 81 16.89 -11.74 -15.06
CA PHE A 81 16.51 -12.55 -13.91
C PHE A 81 15.89 -11.71 -12.80
N ALA A 82 16.48 -10.55 -12.48
CA ALA A 82 15.94 -9.63 -11.49
C ALA A 82 14.51 -9.19 -11.86
N GLU A 83 14.31 -8.77 -13.09
CA GLU A 83 13.00 -8.37 -13.59
C GLU A 83 12.01 -9.54 -13.61
N ALA A 84 12.43 -10.70 -14.11
CA ALA A 84 11.59 -11.91 -14.16
C ALA A 84 11.20 -12.41 -12.78
N LEU A 85 12.08 -12.33 -11.80
CA LEU A 85 11.79 -12.71 -10.41
C LEU A 85 10.74 -11.79 -9.78
N ALA A 86 10.87 -10.47 -10.00
CA ALA A 86 9.87 -9.50 -9.55
C ALA A 86 8.52 -9.72 -10.23
N GLU A 87 8.49 -9.91 -11.55
CA GLU A 87 7.27 -10.19 -12.32
C GLU A 87 6.65 -11.54 -11.97
N GLY A 88 7.47 -12.56 -11.72
CA GLY A 88 7.01 -13.90 -11.34
C GLY A 88 6.24 -13.89 -10.02
N ARG A 89 6.67 -13.10 -9.05
CA ARG A 89 5.95 -12.89 -7.80
C ARG A 89 4.60 -12.22 -8.03
N SER A 90 4.56 -11.21 -8.89
CA SER A 90 3.33 -10.54 -9.29
C SER A 90 2.37 -11.48 -10.03
N LYS A 91 2.89 -12.32 -10.96
CA LYS A 91 2.08 -13.34 -11.66
C LYS A 91 1.51 -14.38 -10.71
N ALA A 92 2.27 -14.82 -9.70
CA ALA A 92 1.79 -15.77 -8.70
C ALA A 92 0.64 -15.18 -7.89
N GLN A 93 0.71 -13.90 -7.53
CA GLN A 93 -0.38 -13.17 -6.88
C GLN A 93 -1.61 -13.06 -7.81
N ALA A 94 -1.42 -12.76 -9.09
CA ALA A 94 -2.50 -12.72 -10.08
C ALA A 94 -3.17 -14.09 -10.27
N ASN A 95 -2.40 -15.17 -10.35
CA ASN A 95 -2.93 -16.52 -10.47
C ASN A 95 -3.75 -16.93 -9.25
N SER A 96 -3.34 -16.52 -8.06
CA SER A 96 -4.12 -16.69 -6.82
C SER A 96 -5.48 -15.99 -6.93
N LEU A 97 -5.53 -14.80 -7.51
CA LEU A 97 -6.77 -14.06 -7.74
C LEU A 97 -7.64 -14.69 -8.84
N LYS A 98 -7.03 -15.18 -9.92
CA LYS A 98 -7.76 -15.90 -11.00
C LYS A 98 -8.44 -17.16 -10.49
N GLY A 99 -7.85 -17.84 -9.51
CA GLY A 99 -8.45 -19.00 -8.87
C GLY A 99 -9.76 -18.68 -8.14
N VAL A 100 -9.98 -17.42 -7.78
CA VAL A 100 -11.23 -16.92 -7.18
C VAL A 100 -12.31 -16.69 -8.24
N LYS A 101 -11.90 -16.38 -9.48
CA LYS A 101 -12.80 -16.15 -10.61
C LYS A 101 -13.22 -17.50 -11.23
N LYS A 102 -14.12 -18.21 -10.55
CA LYS A 102 -14.68 -19.44 -11.09
C LYS A 102 -15.86 -19.12 -12.03
N THR A 103 -15.96 -19.87 -13.12
CA THR A 103 -17.14 -19.88 -13.98
C THR A 103 -18.34 -20.31 -13.15
N ALA A 104 -19.18 -19.37 -12.76
CA ALA A 104 -20.40 -19.61 -12.02
C ALA A 104 -21.61 -19.33 -12.92
N PHE A 105 -22.72 -20.03 -12.64
CA PHE A 105 -24.00 -19.64 -13.19
C PHE A 105 -24.65 -18.60 -12.27
N ALA A 106 -25.36 -17.67 -12.87
CA ALA A 106 -26.11 -16.64 -12.14
C ALA A 106 -27.61 -16.80 -12.36
N ARG A 107 -28.38 -16.49 -11.34
CA ARG A 107 -29.85 -16.42 -11.42
C ARG A 107 -30.25 -14.99 -11.79
N ARG A 108 -30.40 -14.73 -13.08
CA ARG A 108 -30.83 -13.42 -13.57
C ARG A 108 -32.32 -13.26 -13.37
N LEU A 109 -32.72 -12.28 -12.58
CA LEU A 109 -34.13 -11.98 -12.30
C LEU A 109 -34.74 -11.15 -13.42
N ARG A 110 -35.99 -11.41 -13.75
CA ARG A 110 -36.78 -10.65 -14.75
C ARG A 110 -37.33 -9.34 -14.19
N ALA A 111 -37.40 -9.21 -12.88
CA ALA A 111 -37.81 -8.00 -12.17
C ALA A 111 -36.92 -7.81 -10.92
N PRO A 112 -36.75 -6.57 -10.43
CA PRO A 112 -35.88 -6.30 -9.28
C PRO A 112 -36.52 -6.70 -7.95
N ARG A 113 -36.96 -7.93 -7.84
CA ARG A 113 -37.63 -8.50 -6.64
C ARG A 113 -37.12 -9.91 -6.39
N HIS A 114 -36.93 -10.26 -5.16
CA HIS A 114 -36.48 -11.56 -4.71
C HIS A 114 -37.38 -12.74 -5.16
N ASP A 115 -38.68 -12.53 -5.27
CA ASP A 115 -39.66 -13.51 -5.70
C ASP A 115 -39.91 -13.55 -7.22
N ALA A 116 -39.21 -12.71 -8.00
CA ALA A 116 -39.32 -12.68 -9.44
C ALA A 116 -38.79 -13.97 -10.08
N GLN A 117 -39.29 -14.28 -11.28
CA GLN A 117 -38.81 -15.43 -12.05
C GLN A 117 -37.32 -15.23 -12.43
N ALA A 118 -36.53 -16.26 -12.20
CA ALA A 118 -35.10 -16.26 -12.48
C ALA A 118 -34.77 -17.18 -13.65
N ASP A 119 -33.88 -16.72 -14.54
CA ASP A 119 -33.26 -17.51 -15.60
C ASP A 119 -31.83 -17.87 -15.18
N ASN A 120 -31.44 -19.14 -15.37
CA ASN A 120 -30.08 -19.57 -15.09
C ASN A 120 -29.18 -19.25 -16.29
N VAL A 121 -28.28 -18.30 -16.15
CA VAL A 121 -27.37 -17.84 -17.20
C VAL A 121 -25.91 -17.94 -16.76
N PRO A 122 -24.94 -18.16 -17.67
CA PRO A 122 -23.53 -18.05 -17.32
C PRO A 122 -23.20 -16.65 -16.80
N ALA A 123 -22.37 -16.57 -15.76
CA ALA A 123 -21.98 -15.27 -15.18
C ALA A 123 -21.29 -14.34 -16.19
N ALA A 124 -20.59 -14.92 -17.17
CA ALA A 124 -19.93 -14.17 -18.24
C ALA A 124 -20.90 -13.44 -19.19
N GLU A 125 -22.17 -13.82 -19.21
CA GLU A 125 -23.21 -13.17 -20.03
C GLU A 125 -23.92 -12.01 -19.33
N LEU A 126 -23.63 -11.77 -18.06
CA LEU A 126 -24.23 -10.65 -17.31
C LEU A 126 -23.73 -9.32 -17.87
N ARG A 127 -24.63 -8.35 -17.93
CA ARG A 127 -24.33 -6.98 -18.39
C ARG A 127 -24.72 -5.97 -17.30
N LYS A 128 -24.13 -4.79 -17.37
CA LYS A 128 -24.47 -3.68 -16.49
C LYS A 128 -25.97 -3.43 -16.51
N GLY A 129 -26.58 -3.39 -15.34
CA GLY A 129 -28.02 -3.22 -15.15
C GLY A 129 -28.80 -4.52 -14.99
N ASP A 130 -28.20 -5.68 -15.24
CA ASP A 130 -28.84 -6.97 -14.96
C ASP A 130 -29.06 -7.15 -13.47
N ILE A 131 -30.17 -7.79 -13.11
CA ILE A 131 -30.53 -8.07 -11.73
C ILE A 131 -30.33 -9.56 -11.45
N VAL A 132 -29.62 -9.88 -10.39
CA VAL A 132 -29.33 -11.26 -10.00
C VAL A 132 -29.76 -11.54 -8.57
N LEU A 133 -30.19 -12.78 -8.33
CA LEU A 133 -30.49 -13.29 -6.99
C LEU A 133 -29.35 -14.21 -6.55
N VAL A 134 -28.81 -13.98 -5.35
CA VAL A 134 -27.76 -14.78 -4.74
C VAL A 134 -28.25 -15.29 -3.38
N LYS A 135 -28.13 -16.59 -3.14
CA LYS A 135 -28.57 -17.25 -1.90
C LYS A 135 -27.38 -17.74 -1.10
N ALA A 136 -27.62 -18.13 0.16
CA ALA A 136 -26.60 -18.69 1.03
C ALA A 136 -25.83 -19.83 0.36
N GLY A 137 -24.51 -19.78 0.40
CA GLY A 137 -23.61 -20.74 -0.24
C GLY A 137 -23.23 -20.40 -1.67
N ASP A 138 -23.91 -19.48 -2.32
CA ASP A 138 -23.60 -19.05 -3.69
C ASP A 138 -22.41 -18.08 -3.73
N ILE A 139 -21.70 -18.09 -4.85
CA ILE A 139 -20.68 -17.07 -5.16
C ILE A 139 -21.37 -15.90 -5.86
N ILE A 140 -21.07 -14.67 -5.44
CA ILE A 140 -21.57 -13.47 -6.08
C ILE A 140 -20.97 -13.40 -7.50
N PRO A 141 -21.82 -13.34 -8.56
CA PRO A 141 -21.34 -13.51 -9.93
C PRO A 141 -20.78 -12.22 -10.56
N CYS A 142 -21.06 -11.06 -9.98
CA CYS A 142 -20.68 -9.77 -10.55
C CYS A 142 -20.47 -8.72 -9.46
N ASP A 143 -19.71 -7.69 -9.79
CA ASP A 143 -19.70 -6.48 -8.97
C ASP A 143 -21.03 -5.76 -9.11
N GLY A 144 -21.57 -5.27 -8.03
CA GLY A 144 -22.85 -4.60 -8.07
C GLY A 144 -23.25 -3.94 -6.77
N GLU A 145 -24.49 -3.51 -6.75
CA GLU A 145 -25.11 -2.88 -5.59
C GLU A 145 -26.32 -3.70 -5.14
N VAL A 146 -26.41 -3.93 -3.83
CA VAL A 146 -27.56 -4.63 -3.23
C VAL A 146 -28.78 -3.70 -3.29
N ILE A 147 -29.83 -4.15 -3.96
CA ILE A 147 -31.09 -3.40 -4.08
C ILE A 147 -32.19 -3.94 -3.17
N GLU A 148 -32.09 -5.19 -2.73
CA GLU A 148 -33.02 -5.82 -1.79
C GLU A 148 -32.31 -6.88 -0.97
N GLY A 149 -32.63 -6.96 0.32
CA GLY A 149 -32.11 -7.98 1.23
C GLY A 149 -30.87 -7.57 2.00
N GLY A 150 -30.41 -8.46 2.88
CA GLY A 150 -29.21 -8.33 3.68
C GLY A 150 -28.60 -9.70 3.96
N ALA A 151 -27.28 -9.83 3.94
CA ALA A 151 -26.60 -11.09 4.13
C ALA A 151 -25.20 -10.91 4.71
N SER A 152 -24.68 -11.96 5.37
CA SER A 152 -23.28 -12.09 5.71
C SER A 152 -22.50 -12.61 4.49
N VAL A 153 -21.42 -11.94 4.15
CA VAL A 153 -20.58 -12.26 3.00
C VAL A 153 -19.17 -12.57 3.44
N ASP A 154 -18.62 -13.69 2.96
CA ASP A 154 -17.22 -14.05 3.12
C ASP A 154 -16.41 -13.45 1.97
N GLU A 155 -15.61 -12.44 2.27
CA GLU A 155 -14.73 -11.76 1.32
C GLU A 155 -13.26 -12.22 1.44
N SER A 156 -12.98 -13.28 2.19
CA SER A 156 -11.61 -13.74 2.48
C SER A 156 -10.80 -14.06 1.23
N ALA A 157 -11.46 -14.51 0.16
CA ALA A 157 -10.81 -14.80 -1.12
C ALA A 157 -10.19 -13.56 -1.77
N ILE A 158 -10.71 -12.38 -1.49
CA ILE A 158 -10.25 -11.08 -2.02
C ILE A 158 -9.45 -10.33 -0.97
N THR A 159 -9.99 -10.18 0.24
CA THR A 159 -9.36 -9.38 1.30
C THR A 159 -8.32 -10.14 2.11
N GLY A 160 -8.40 -11.47 2.14
CA GLY A 160 -7.59 -12.31 3.04
C GLY A 160 -8.11 -12.37 4.47
N GLU A 161 -9.11 -11.58 4.84
CA GLU A 161 -9.71 -11.58 6.17
C GLU A 161 -10.80 -12.64 6.29
N SER A 162 -10.73 -13.44 7.37
CA SER A 162 -11.70 -14.51 7.61
C SER A 162 -13.01 -14.04 8.21
N ALA A 163 -13.05 -12.83 8.80
CA ALA A 163 -14.25 -12.29 9.41
C ALA A 163 -15.30 -11.92 8.35
N PRO A 164 -16.54 -12.43 8.42
CA PRO A 164 -17.60 -12.07 7.50
C PRO A 164 -17.98 -10.59 7.63
N VAL A 165 -18.41 -9.99 6.53
CA VAL A 165 -18.96 -8.64 6.49
C VAL A 165 -20.44 -8.69 6.17
N ILE A 166 -21.21 -7.72 6.68
CA ILE A 166 -22.63 -7.61 6.39
C ILE A 166 -22.82 -6.68 5.18
N ARG A 167 -23.57 -7.16 4.18
CA ARG A 167 -23.98 -6.38 3.02
C ARG A 167 -25.50 -6.29 2.99
N GLU A 168 -26.02 -5.10 2.78
CA GLU A 168 -27.47 -4.85 2.81
C GLU A 168 -27.87 -3.72 1.86
N SER A 169 -29.14 -3.68 1.49
CA SER A 169 -29.67 -2.64 0.64
C SER A 169 -29.72 -1.28 1.34
N GLY A 170 -29.34 -0.25 0.62
CA GLY A 170 -29.31 1.13 1.13
C GLY A 170 -28.07 1.45 1.95
N GLY A 171 -27.61 2.68 1.87
CA GLY A 171 -26.45 3.15 2.64
C GLY A 171 -25.09 2.66 2.13
N ASP A 172 -24.12 2.69 3.02
CA ASP A 172 -22.70 2.50 2.67
C ASP A 172 -22.27 1.03 2.51
N PHE A 173 -23.11 0.08 2.93
CA PHE A 173 -22.81 -1.36 2.88
C PHE A 173 -23.50 -2.08 1.72
N ALA A 174 -23.96 -1.36 0.72
CA ALA A 174 -24.69 -1.91 -0.42
C ALA A 174 -23.78 -2.46 -1.53
N SER A 175 -22.51 -2.09 -1.58
CA SER A 175 -21.59 -2.52 -2.64
C SER A 175 -21.08 -3.94 -2.40
N VAL A 176 -21.16 -4.80 -3.42
CA VAL A 176 -20.66 -6.17 -3.39
C VAL A 176 -19.67 -6.43 -4.51
N THR A 177 -18.76 -7.37 -4.27
CA THR A 177 -17.69 -7.72 -5.21
C THR A 177 -17.88 -9.14 -5.71
N GLY A 178 -17.77 -9.33 -7.02
CA GLY A 178 -17.82 -10.66 -7.64
C GLY A 178 -16.69 -11.57 -7.13
N GLY A 179 -16.98 -12.84 -6.96
CA GLY A 179 -16.04 -13.82 -6.44
C GLY A 179 -16.11 -14.03 -4.92
N THR A 180 -16.85 -13.23 -4.19
CA THR A 180 -17.13 -13.41 -2.77
C THR A 180 -18.29 -14.37 -2.55
N ARG A 181 -18.41 -14.95 -1.37
CA ARG A 181 -19.42 -15.99 -1.06
C ARG A 181 -20.43 -15.49 -0.04
N ILE A 182 -21.70 -15.71 -0.28
CA ILE A 182 -22.76 -15.46 0.70
C ILE A 182 -22.80 -16.62 1.71
N LEU A 183 -22.81 -16.29 3.00
CA LEU A 183 -22.86 -17.26 4.09
C LEU A 183 -24.27 -17.47 4.65
N SER A 184 -25.13 -16.45 4.61
CA SER A 184 -26.48 -16.49 5.16
C SER A 184 -27.43 -15.65 4.31
N ASP A 185 -28.73 -15.95 4.37
CA ASP A 185 -29.79 -15.21 3.75
C ASP A 185 -29.68 -15.09 2.22
N TRP A 186 -30.11 -13.99 1.65
CA TRP A 186 -30.10 -13.76 0.21
C TRP A 186 -29.92 -12.27 -0.11
N LEU A 187 -29.43 -12.00 -1.32
CA LEU A 187 -29.27 -10.64 -1.85
C LEU A 187 -29.85 -10.58 -3.26
N VAL A 188 -30.50 -9.48 -3.57
CA VAL A 188 -30.82 -9.06 -4.95
C VAL A 188 -29.85 -7.95 -5.34
N ILE A 189 -29.07 -8.18 -6.38
CA ILE A 189 -27.94 -7.35 -6.77
C ILE A 189 -28.17 -6.82 -8.19
N ALA A 190 -27.99 -5.50 -8.38
CA ALA A 190 -27.93 -4.88 -9.70
C ALA A 190 -26.47 -4.83 -10.14
N CYS A 191 -26.13 -5.45 -11.28
CA CYS A 191 -24.77 -5.45 -11.81
C CYS A 191 -24.34 -4.03 -12.18
N SER A 192 -23.17 -3.61 -11.71
CA SER A 192 -22.65 -2.26 -11.92
C SER A 192 -21.63 -2.16 -13.06
N VAL A 193 -21.13 -3.29 -13.55
CA VAL A 193 -20.09 -3.35 -14.59
C VAL A 193 -20.38 -4.49 -15.58
N ASN A 194 -19.77 -4.37 -16.79
CA ASN A 194 -19.78 -5.42 -17.78
C ASN A 194 -18.71 -6.47 -17.49
N PRO A 195 -18.79 -7.70 -18.06
CA PRO A 195 -17.72 -8.68 -17.97
C PRO A 195 -16.38 -8.13 -18.47
N GLY A 196 -15.29 -8.44 -17.77
CA GLY A 196 -13.96 -7.91 -18.06
C GLY A 196 -13.66 -6.57 -17.38
N GLU A 197 -14.66 -5.89 -16.84
CA GLU A 197 -14.54 -4.61 -16.15
C GLU A 197 -14.71 -4.74 -14.62
N THR A 198 -14.82 -5.98 -14.10
CA THR A 198 -15.00 -6.20 -12.67
C THR A 198 -13.77 -5.73 -11.89
N PHE A 199 -13.98 -5.45 -10.61
CA PHE A 199 -12.89 -5.11 -9.70
C PHE A 199 -11.80 -6.19 -9.68
N LEU A 200 -12.19 -7.46 -9.66
CA LEU A 200 -11.27 -8.60 -9.74
C LEU A 200 -10.50 -8.63 -11.06
N ASP A 201 -11.16 -8.37 -12.20
CA ASP A 201 -10.50 -8.29 -13.50
C ASP A 201 -9.46 -7.17 -13.55
N ARG A 202 -9.78 -6.01 -12.98
CA ARG A 202 -8.84 -4.88 -12.88
C ARG A 202 -7.65 -5.22 -11.98
N MET A 203 -7.89 -5.90 -10.85
CA MET A 203 -6.83 -6.39 -9.98
C MET A 203 -5.86 -7.31 -10.73
N ILE A 204 -6.39 -8.30 -11.42
CA ILE A 204 -5.60 -9.28 -12.17
C ILE A 204 -4.76 -8.56 -13.24
N ALA A 205 -5.36 -7.67 -14.02
CA ALA A 205 -4.68 -6.90 -15.05
C ALA A 205 -3.52 -6.06 -14.50
N MET A 206 -3.73 -5.43 -13.35
CA MET A 206 -2.69 -4.63 -12.69
C MET A 206 -1.54 -5.47 -12.16
N VAL A 207 -1.84 -6.61 -11.54
CA VAL A 207 -0.85 -7.52 -10.98
C VAL A 207 -0.05 -8.20 -12.11
N GLU A 208 -0.68 -8.51 -13.23
CA GLU A 208 0.01 -9.07 -14.42
C GLU A 208 0.93 -8.06 -15.12
N GLY A 209 0.82 -6.78 -14.76
CA GLY A 209 1.68 -5.74 -15.34
C GLY A 209 1.41 -5.45 -16.83
N ALA A 210 0.30 -5.97 -17.39
CA ALA A 210 -0.02 -5.85 -18.82
C ALA A 210 -0.20 -4.40 -19.30
N GLN A 211 -0.43 -3.46 -18.38
CA GLN A 211 -0.61 -2.04 -18.67
C GLN A 211 0.24 -1.14 -17.77
N ARG A 212 1.33 -1.65 -17.24
CA ARG A 212 2.19 -0.87 -16.37
C ARG A 212 2.79 0.32 -17.14
N ARG A 213 2.30 1.51 -16.85
CA ARG A 213 2.92 2.75 -17.32
C ARG A 213 4.04 3.14 -16.36
N LYS A 214 5.17 3.56 -16.92
CA LYS A 214 6.26 4.12 -16.14
C LYS A 214 5.79 5.38 -15.41
N THR A 215 6.22 5.54 -14.17
CA THR A 215 5.94 6.75 -13.39
C THR A 215 6.74 7.94 -13.92
N PRO A 216 6.34 9.20 -13.65
CA PRO A 216 7.10 10.37 -14.07
C PRO A 216 8.56 10.36 -13.61
N ASN A 217 8.85 9.92 -12.39
CA ASN A 217 10.22 9.83 -11.88
C ASN A 217 11.01 8.70 -12.54
N GLU A 218 10.38 7.57 -12.84
CA GLU A 218 11.00 6.49 -13.63
C GLU A 218 11.34 6.99 -15.04
N ILE A 219 10.46 7.74 -15.67
CA ILE A 219 10.70 8.34 -16.98
C ILE A 219 11.88 9.31 -16.91
N ALA A 220 11.92 10.21 -15.90
CA ALA A 220 12.99 11.17 -15.71
C ALA A 220 14.35 10.46 -15.51
N LEU A 221 14.38 9.42 -14.67
CA LEU A 221 15.58 8.64 -14.44
C LEU A 221 16.00 7.88 -15.71
N THR A 222 15.05 7.32 -16.45
CA THR A 222 15.32 6.64 -17.74
C THR A 222 15.92 7.63 -18.75
N ILE A 223 15.43 8.84 -18.84
CA ILE A 223 15.99 9.88 -19.72
C ILE A 223 17.44 10.17 -19.34
N LEU A 224 17.72 10.34 -18.03
CA LEU A 224 19.09 10.53 -17.54
C LEU A 224 20.00 9.35 -17.92
N LEU A 225 19.55 8.13 -17.73
CA LEU A 225 20.30 6.91 -18.06
C LEU A 225 20.57 6.82 -19.57
N ILE A 226 19.58 7.14 -20.41
CA ILE A 226 19.74 7.19 -21.86
C ILE A 226 20.76 8.25 -22.27
N ALA A 227 20.68 9.46 -21.68
CA ALA A 227 21.61 10.53 -21.97
C ALA A 227 23.05 10.15 -21.62
N LEU A 228 23.28 9.56 -20.43
CA LEU A 228 24.59 9.06 -20.02
C LEU A 228 25.08 7.95 -20.95
N THR A 229 24.22 7.04 -21.34
CA THR A 229 24.56 5.94 -22.26
C THR A 229 24.99 6.48 -23.62
N ILE A 230 24.29 7.46 -24.17
CA ILE A 230 24.66 8.10 -25.43
C ILE A 230 26.01 8.80 -25.32
N VAL A 231 26.25 9.55 -24.24
CA VAL A 231 27.53 10.24 -24.02
C VAL A 231 28.67 9.22 -23.96
N PHE A 232 28.54 8.17 -23.18
CA PHE A 232 29.59 7.15 -23.06
C PHE A 232 29.76 6.33 -24.33
N LEU A 233 28.68 6.07 -25.08
CA LEU A 233 28.77 5.38 -26.36
C LEU A 233 29.56 6.21 -27.40
N LEU A 234 29.29 7.49 -27.50
CA LEU A 234 30.00 8.40 -28.38
C LEU A 234 31.48 8.56 -27.96
N ALA A 235 31.74 8.73 -26.66
CA ALA A 235 33.11 8.82 -26.13
C ALA A 235 33.90 7.54 -26.44
N THR A 236 33.32 6.37 -26.21
CA THR A 236 33.97 5.08 -26.45
C THR A 236 34.21 4.84 -27.94
N ALA A 237 33.24 5.17 -28.80
CA ALA A 237 33.37 5.02 -30.25
C ALA A 237 34.51 5.90 -30.80
N THR A 238 34.72 7.10 -30.25
CA THR A 238 35.78 8.00 -30.68
C THR A 238 37.15 7.66 -30.11
N LEU A 239 37.22 6.85 -29.06
CA LEU A 239 38.51 6.45 -28.47
C LEU A 239 39.34 5.59 -29.41
N TRP A 240 38.74 4.80 -30.26
CA TRP A 240 39.51 3.97 -31.18
C TRP A 240 40.35 4.80 -32.19
N PRO A 241 39.79 5.77 -32.92
CA PRO A 241 40.60 6.60 -33.80
C PRO A 241 41.62 7.45 -33.03
N PHE A 242 41.30 7.98 -31.84
CA PHE A 242 42.25 8.74 -31.06
C PHE A 242 43.37 7.90 -30.50
N SER A 243 43.13 6.67 -30.05
CA SER A 243 44.15 5.76 -29.59
C SER A 243 45.04 5.23 -30.75
N ALA A 244 44.45 4.99 -31.92
CA ALA A 244 45.18 4.62 -33.10
C ALA A 244 46.13 5.73 -33.57
N TRP A 245 45.68 6.97 -33.53
CA TRP A 245 46.51 8.13 -33.85
C TRP A 245 47.66 8.33 -32.83
N GLY A 246 47.44 8.00 -31.58
CA GLY A 246 48.45 8.00 -30.50
C GLY A 246 49.44 6.84 -30.58
N GLY A 247 49.33 5.91 -31.53
CA GLY A 247 50.24 4.83 -31.78
C GLY A 247 49.89 3.49 -31.14
N ASN A 248 48.91 3.44 -30.23
CA ASN A 248 48.48 2.21 -29.56
C ASN A 248 46.96 2.09 -29.61
N ALA A 249 46.42 1.51 -30.70
CA ALA A 249 44.98 1.32 -30.85
C ALA A 249 44.45 0.36 -29.76
N VAL A 250 43.39 0.77 -29.05
CA VAL A 250 42.65 -0.06 -28.11
C VAL A 250 41.81 -1.06 -28.87
N SER A 251 41.84 -2.32 -28.49
CA SER A 251 41.06 -3.37 -29.13
C SER A 251 39.56 -3.12 -28.95
N VAL A 252 38.73 -3.59 -29.90
CA VAL A 252 37.26 -3.48 -29.83
C VAL A 252 36.72 -4.19 -28.60
N THR A 253 37.30 -5.34 -28.22
CA THR A 253 36.93 -6.05 -26.97
C THR A 253 37.10 -5.19 -25.75
N VAL A 254 38.24 -4.50 -25.61
CA VAL A 254 38.51 -3.60 -24.48
C VAL A 254 37.57 -2.39 -24.51
N LEU A 255 37.26 -1.85 -25.68
CA LEU A 255 36.31 -0.74 -25.84
C LEU A 255 34.90 -1.14 -25.43
N VAL A 256 34.43 -2.33 -25.78
CA VAL A 256 33.13 -2.85 -25.35
C VAL A 256 33.10 -3.05 -23.83
N ALA A 257 34.16 -3.64 -23.26
CA ALA A 257 34.27 -3.81 -21.82
C ALA A 257 34.28 -2.47 -21.08
N LEU A 258 35.00 -1.50 -21.60
CA LEU A 258 35.04 -0.12 -21.07
C LEU A 258 33.65 0.51 -21.11
N LEU A 259 32.95 0.43 -22.24
CA LEU A 259 31.61 0.98 -22.39
C LEU A 259 30.64 0.37 -21.38
N VAL A 260 30.63 -0.95 -21.24
CA VAL A 260 29.74 -1.64 -20.31
C VAL A 260 30.03 -1.26 -18.86
N CYS A 261 31.30 -1.03 -18.51
CA CYS A 261 31.66 -0.58 -17.17
C CYS A 261 31.40 0.91 -16.91
N LEU A 262 31.36 1.74 -17.95
CA LEU A 262 31.07 3.18 -17.85
C LEU A 262 29.58 3.46 -17.74
N ILE A 263 28.74 2.79 -18.52
CA ILE A 263 27.30 3.01 -18.50
C ILE A 263 26.70 2.50 -17.19
N PRO A 264 25.58 3.12 -16.73
CA PRO A 264 24.98 2.77 -15.43
C PRO A 264 24.15 1.46 -15.52
N THR A 265 24.82 0.33 -15.68
CA THR A 265 24.18 -0.99 -15.86
C THR A 265 23.49 -1.50 -14.60
N THR A 266 24.00 -1.18 -13.41
CA THR A 266 23.44 -1.66 -12.15
C THR A 266 22.03 -1.13 -11.95
N ILE A 267 21.85 0.18 -11.95
CA ILE A 267 20.51 0.77 -11.80
C ILE A 267 19.66 0.56 -13.05
N GLY A 268 20.27 0.60 -14.24
CA GLY A 268 19.56 0.33 -15.49
C GLY A 268 18.96 -1.07 -15.53
N GLY A 269 19.66 -2.05 -14.99
CA GLY A 269 19.17 -3.43 -14.88
C GLY A 269 18.16 -3.68 -13.77
N LEU A 270 18.20 -2.90 -12.70
CA LEU A 270 17.36 -3.11 -11.52
C LEU A 270 16.13 -2.17 -11.44
N LEU A 271 16.09 -1.09 -12.22
CA LEU A 271 15.05 -0.08 -12.11
C LEU A 271 13.63 -0.66 -12.28
N SER A 272 13.43 -1.48 -13.28
CA SER A 272 12.14 -2.14 -13.53
C SER A 272 11.76 -3.07 -12.39
N ALA A 273 12.71 -3.86 -11.89
CA ALA A 273 12.49 -4.77 -10.77
C ALA A 273 12.08 -4.02 -9.49
N ILE A 274 12.68 -2.88 -9.20
CA ILE A 274 12.34 -2.05 -8.04
C ILE A 274 10.87 -1.59 -8.13
N GLY A 275 10.46 -1.10 -9.28
CA GLY A 275 9.08 -0.64 -9.49
C GLY A 275 8.05 -1.76 -9.38
N VAL A 276 8.29 -2.91 -10.01
CA VAL A 276 7.38 -4.08 -9.90
C VAL A 276 7.31 -4.58 -8.46
N ALA A 277 8.44 -4.64 -7.76
CA ALA A 277 8.49 -5.06 -6.36
C ALA A 277 7.72 -4.10 -5.44
N GLY A 278 7.77 -2.80 -5.70
CA GLY A 278 6.99 -1.80 -4.95
C GLY A 278 5.49 -2.03 -5.07
N MET A 279 4.98 -2.26 -6.27
CA MET A 279 3.57 -2.60 -6.49
C MET A 279 3.19 -3.92 -5.83
N SER A 280 4.06 -4.92 -5.88
CA SER A 280 3.84 -6.21 -5.22
C SER A 280 3.75 -6.09 -3.70
N ARG A 281 4.57 -5.24 -3.09
CA ARG A 281 4.49 -4.98 -1.64
C ARG A 281 3.18 -4.29 -1.27
N MET A 282 2.69 -3.36 -2.10
CA MET A 282 1.41 -2.70 -1.89
C MET A 282 0.26 -3.72 -1.90
N LEU A 283 0.26 -4.62 -2.85
CA LEU A 283 -0.73 -5.71 -2.91
C LEU A 283 -0.58 -6.68 -1.74
N GLY A 284 0.65 -6.96 -1.29
CA GLY A 284 0.92 -7.75 -0.10
C GLY A 284 0.34 -7.15 1.18
N ALA A 285 0.19 -5.83 1.24
CA ALA A 285 -0.51 -5.10 2.31
C ALA A 285 -2.03 -5.03 2.09
N ASN A 286 -2.58 -5.77 1.13
CA ASN A 286 -4.00 -5.77 0.74
C ASN A 286 -4.51 -4.42 0.23
N VAL A 287 -3.65 -3.67 -0.45
CA VAL A 287 -4.02 -2.43 -1.13
C VAL A 287 -3.80 -2.59 -2.63
N ILE A 288 -4.82 -2.28 -3.40
CA ILE A 288 -4.77 -2.31 -4.86
C ILE A 288 -4.63 -0.90 -5.38
N THR A 289 -3.71 -0.72 -6.30
CA THR A 289 -3.48 0.57 -6.95
C THR A 289 -3.98 0.53 -8.38
N THR A 290 -4.57 1.63 -8.82
CA THR A 290 -5.01 1.77 -10.22
C THR A 290 -3.87 2.14 -11.16
N SER A 291 -2.75 2.62 -10.62
CA SER A 291 -1.57 2.99 -11.40
C SER A 291 -0.29 3.00 -10.57
N GLY A 292 0.86 2.78 -11.20
CA GLY A 292 2.17 2.96 -10.57
C GLY A 292 2.43 4.40 -10.12
N ARG A 293 1.79 5.37 -10.79
CA ARG A 293 1.85 6.78 -10.41
C ARG A 293 1.29 7.05 -9.02
N ALA A 294 0.22 6.34 -8.64
CA ALA A 294 -0.36 6.46 -7.31
C ALA A 294 0.60 5.95 -6.22
N VAL A 295 1.31 4.84 -6.48
CA VAL A 295 2.32 4.31 -5.54
C VAL A 295 3.46 5.30 -5.34
N GLU A 296 3.92 5.92 -6.40
CA GLU A 296 4.98 6.93 -6.34
C GLU A 296 4.52 8.19 -5.60
N ALA A 297 3.31 8.66 -5.90
CA ALA A 297 2.69 9.78 -5.20
C ALA A 297 2.57 9.51 -3.70
N ALA A 298 2.28 8.28 -3.30
CA ALA A 298 2.24 7.89 -1.89
C ALA A 298 3.58 8.12 -1.18
N GLY A 299 4.70 7.96 -1.88
CA GLY A 299 6.03 8.25 -1.34
C GLY A 299 6.31 9.74 -1.16
N ASP A 300 5.67 10.58 -1.94
CA ASP A 300 5.86 12.05 -1.94
C ASP A 300 4.78 12.79 -1.16
N VAL A 301 3.90 12.10 -0.46
CA VAL A 301 2.82 12.71 0.29
C VAL A 301 3.36 13.62 1.41
N ASP A 302 2.83 14.84 1.46
CA ASP A 302 3.15 15.86 2.46
C ASP A 302 2.07 16.00 3.54
N VAL A 303 0.82 15.70 3.18
CA VAL A 303 -0.35 15.91 4.04
C VAL A 303 -1.25 14.68 4.02
N LEU A 304 -1.60 14.19 5.20
CA LEU A 304 -2.62 13.14 5.39
C LEU A 304 -3.90 13.76 5.95
N LEU A 305 -5.00 13.57 5.24
CA LEU A 305 -6.33 13.89 5.75
C LEU A 305 -6.96 12.62 6.30
N LEU A 306 -7.19 12.58 7.59
CA LEU A 306 -7.70 11.42 8.31
C LEU A 306 -9.02 11.74 8.98
N ASP A 307 -10.03 10.91 8.76
CA ASP A 307 -11.28 11.03 9.50
C ASP A 307 -11.06 10.70 10.98
N LYS A 308 -11.78 11.39 11.85
CA LYS A 308 -11.73 11.13 13.28
C LYS A 308 -12.27 9.75 13.61
N THR A 309 -13.50 9.47 13.21
CA THR A 309 -14.24 8.26 13.57
C THR A 309 -13.73 7.03 12.84
N GLY A 310 -13.32 6.03 13.59
CA GLY A 310 -12.82 4.77 13.04
C GLY A 310 -11.35 4.80 12.60
N THR A 311 -10.75 5.97 12.40
CA THR A 311 -9.33 6.13 12.02
C THR A 311 -8.47 6.56 13.19
N ILE A 312 -8.78 7.71 13.77
CA ILE A 312 -8.09 8.27 14.95
C ILE A 312 -8.69 7.68 16.22
N THR A 313 -10.00 7.50 16.23
CA THR A 313 -10.75 6.90 17.33
C THR A 313 -11.21 5.49 16.94
N LEU A 314 -11.65 4.72 17.96
CA LEU A 314 -12.18 3.37 17.77
C LEU A 314 -13.48 3.33 16.98
N GLY A 315 -14.18 4.45 16.85
CA GLY A 315 -15.47 4.53 16.17
C GLY A 315 -16.65 4.04 17.00
N ASN A 316 -16.39 3.43 18.15
CA ASN A 316 -17.39 2.96 19.10
C ASN A 316 -17.41 3.88 20.30
N ARG A 317 -18.55 4.47 20.59
CA ARG A 317 -18.71 5.26 21.79
C ARG A 317 -18.72 4.36 23.00
N GLN A 318 -17.94 4.71 24.02
CA GLN A 318 -17.85 3.95 25.26
C GLN A 318 -18.24 4.84 26.44
N ALA A 319 -18.95 4.28 27.40
CA ALA A 319 -19.29 4.97 28.62
C ALA A 319 -18.01 5.35 29.39
N SER A 320 -17.86 6.62 29.66
CA SER A 320 -16.69 7.18 30.36
C SER A 320 -17.03 7.71 31.76
N ASP A 321 -18.27 8.11 31.99
CA ASP A 321 -18.67 8.69 33.23
C ASP A 321 -20.18 8.59 33.49
N PHE A 322 -20.55 8.55 34.79
CA PHE A 322 -21.92 8.67 35.27
C PHE A 322 -22.05 9.99 36.02
N ILE A 323 -22.94 10.86 35.58
CA ILE A 323 -23.16 12.18 36.19
C ILE A 323 -24.56 12.20 36.80
N PRO A 324 -24.69 12.04 38.15
CA PRO A 324 -26.00 11.96 38.76
C PRO A 324 -26.72 13.30 38.77
N ALA A 325 -28.04 13.26 38.76
CA ALA A 325 -28.88 14.41 38.99
C ALA A 325 -28.78 14.84 40.48
N ARG A 326 -29.14 16.08 40.76
CA ARG A 326 -29.12 16.60 42.11
C ARG A 326 -29.99 15.74 43.03
N GLY A 327 -29.41 15.30 44.15
CA GLY A 327 -30.10 14.43 45.09
C GLY A 327 -30.12 12.95 44.75
N VAL A 328 -29.49 12.56 43.65
CA VAL A 328 -29.33 11.16 43.23
C VAL A 328 -27.88 10.72 43.48
N ASP A 329 -27.73 9.55 44.11
CA ASP A 329 -26.42 8.93 44.30
C ASP A 329 -25.89 8.37 42.99
N GLU A 330 -24.58 8.50 42.75
CA GLU A 330 -23.91 7.99 41.53
C GLU A 330 -24.11 6.47 41.39
N ARG A 331 -24.06 5.73 42.49
CA ARG A 331 -24.32 4.28 42.48
C ARG A 331 -25.75 3.94 42.05
N THR A 332 -26.72 4.73 42.44
CA THR A 332 -28.12 4.55 42.02
C THR A 332 -28.27 4.76 40.52
N LEU A 333 -27.62 5.78 39.96
CA LEU A 333 -27.58 6.04 38.54
C LEU A 333 -26.89 4.89 37.80
N ALA A 334 -25.74 4.43 38.27
CA ALA A 334 -25.00 3.32 37.65
C ALA A 334 -25.79 2.01 37.67
N ASP A 335 -26.50 1.72 38.77
CA ASP A 335 -27.35 0.54 38.89
C ASP A 335 -28.51 0.57 37.90
N ALA A 336 -29.20 1.68 37.76
CA ALA A 336 -30.28 1.85 36.81
C ALA A 336 -29.76 1.79 35.36
N ALA A 337 -28.62 2.40 35.07
CA ALA A 337 -27.99 2.37 33.78
C ALA A 337 -27.57 0.94 33.36
N GLN A 338 -27.01 0.16 34.30
CA GLN A 338 -26.68 -1.23 34.09
C GLN A 338 -27.92 -2.06 33.76
N LEU A 339 -28.96 -1.95 34.58
CA LEU A 339 -30.22 -2.70 34.35
C LEU A 339 -30.80 -2.39 32.97
N ALA A 340 -30.85 -1.12 32.59
CA ALA A 340 -31.36 -0.70 31.27
C ALA A 340 -30.50 -1.18 30.11
N SER A 341 -29.27 -1.57 30.34
CA SER A 341 -28.30 -1.97 29.32
C SER A 341 -28.02 -3.47 29.25
N LEU A 342 -28.60 -4.27 30.14
CA LEU A 342 -28.29 -5.70 30.22
C LEU A 342 -28.62 -6.49 28.95
N ALA A 343 -29.66 -6.10 28.21
CA ALA A 343 -30.03 -6.73 26.95
C ALA A 343 -29.56 -5.94 25.71
N ASP A 344 -28.86 -4.86 25.93
CA ASP A 344 -28.31 -4.04 24.86
C ASP A 344 -26.97 -4.62 24.42
N GLU A 345 -26.98 -5.32 23.30
CA GLU A 345 -25.77 -5.96 22.74
C GLU A 345 -24.91 -4.99 21.94
N THR A 346 -25.29 -3.73 21.79
CA THR A 346 -24.46 -2.72 21.14
C THR A 346 -23.16 -2.47 21.92
N PRO A 347 -22.09 -2.02 21.26
CA PRO A 347 -20.86 -1.66 21.96
C PRO A 347 -21.07 -0.62 23.07
N GLU A 348 -21.97 0.35 22.87
CA GLU A 348 -22.35 1.36 23.84
C GLU A 348 -22.99 0.73 25.09
N GLY A 349 -23.97 -0.14 24.88
CA GLY A 349 -24.67 -0.83 25.97
C GLY A 349 -23.73 -1.70 26.79
N ARG A 350 -22.87 -2.46 26.15
CA ARG A 350 -21.85 -3.28 26.82
C ARG A 350 -20.87 -2.42 27.62
N SER A 351 -20.47 -1.27 27.08
CA SER A 351 -19.56 -0.35 27.79
C SER A 351 -20.17 0.22 29.05
N ILE A 352 -21.47 0.47 29.07
CA ILE A 352 -22.19 0.95 30.26
C ILE A 352 -22.15 -0.11 31.35
N VAL A 353 -22.42 -1.37 31.03
CA VAL A 353 -22.37 -2.49 31.99
C VAL A 353 -20.95 -2.66 32.54
N ILE A 354 -19.94 -2.59 31.67
CA ILE A 354 -18.52 -2.70 32.08
C ILE A 354 -18.14 -1.56 33.02
N LEU A 355 -18.50 -0.33 32.70
CA LEU A 355 -18.18 0.83 33.54
C LEU A 355 -18.84 0.74 34.92
N ALA A 356 -20.10 0.32 34.97
CA ALA A 356 -20.81 0.10 36.24
C ALA A 356 -20.13 -0.97 37.09
N LYS A 357 -19.69 -2.06 36.46
CA LYS A 357 -18.93 -3.12 37.12
C LYS A 357 -17.58 -2.62 37.68
N GLN A 358 -16.85 -1.87 36.89
CA GLN A 358 -15.53 -1.36 37.29
C GLN A 358 -15.59 -0.35 38.42
N ARG A 359 -16.56 0.57 38.39
CA ARG A 359 -16.66 1.65 39.36
C ARG A 359 -17.36 1.25 40.67
N PHE A 360 -18.39 0.41 40.59
CA PHE A 360 -19.27 0.10 41.71
C PHE A 360 -19.36 -1.41 42.00
N ASN A 361 -18.55 -2.22 41.31
CA ASN A 361 -18.56 -3.69 41.46
C ASN A 361 -19.95 -4.32 41.28
N LEU A 362 -20.75 -3.71 40.40
CA LEU A 362 -22.08 -4.22 40.05
C LEU A 362 -21.93 -5.37 39.04
N ARG A 363 -22.25 -6.59 39.51
CA ARG A 363 -22.18 -7.79 38.64
C ARG A 363 -23.42 -7.90 37.78
N GLU A 364 -23.28 -8.59 36.65
CA GLU A 364 -24.42 -8.95 35.80
C GLU A 364 -25.43 -9.75 36.61
N ARG A 365 -26.69 -9.37 36.48
CA ARG A 365 -27.80 -10.04 37.16
C ARG A 365 -28.45 -11.00 36.19
N ASP A 366 -28.95 -12.13 36.72
CA ASP A 366 -29.78 -13.05 35.95
C ASP A 366 -31.16 -12.43 35.75
N VAL A 367 -31.39 -11.93 34.55
CA VAL A 367 -32.57 -11.19 34.16
C VAL A 367 -33.81 -12.08 34.09
N GLN A 368 -33.63 -13.36 33.77
CA GLN A 368 -34.75 -14.31 33.72
C GLN A 368 -35.35 -14.58 35.11
N SER A 369 -34.52 -14.56 36.14
CA SER A 369 -34.97 -14.76 37.53
C SER A 369 -35.74 -13.52 38.09
N LEU A 370 -35.61 -12.35 37.41
CA LEU A 370 -36.20 -11.09 37.87
C LEU A 370 -37.51 -10.73 37.17
N HIS A 371 -38.06 -11.59 36.32
CA HIS A 371 -39.29 -11.35 35.50
C HIS A 371 -39.25 -10.02 34.75
N ALA A 372 -38.10 -9.71 34.16
CA ALA A 372 -37.87 -8.46 33.46
C ALA A 372 -38.36 -8.51 31.99
N THR A 373 -38.91 -7.43 31.51
CA THR A 373 -39.25 -7.22 30.10
C THR A 373 -38.33 -6.17 29.52
N PHE A 374 -37.59 -6.50 28.49
CA PHE A 374 -36.72 -5.55 27.81
C PHE A 374 -37.47 -4.71 26.77
N VAL A 375 -37.13 -3.44 26.69
CA VAL A 375 -37.63 -2.53 25.68
C VAL A 375 -36.48 -2.24 24.72
N PRO A 376 -36.53 -2.77 23.46
CA PRO A 376 -35.50 -2.55 22.50
C PRO A 376 -35.49 -1.11 21.99
N PHE A 377 -34.30 -0.66 21.55
CA PHE A 377 -34.16 0.65 20.89
C PHE A 377 -34.88 0.66 19.55
N THR A 378 -35.65 1.73 19.29
CA THR A 378 -36.20 1.98 17.97
C THR A 378 -35.84 3.40 17.50
N ALA A 379 -35.73 3.61 16.21
CA ALA A 379 -35.44 4.92 15.64
C ALA A 379 -36.53 5.95 15.94
N GLN A 380 -37.76 5.49 16.17
CA GLN A 380 -38.88 6.35 16.53
C GLN A 380 -38.86 6.77 17.98
N SER A 381 -38.65 5.80 18.92
CA SER A 381 -38.65 6.09 20.35
C SER A 381 -37.32 6.70 20.80
N ARG A 382 -36.20 6.34 20.17
CA ARG A 382 -34.83 6.71 20.55
C ARG A 382 -34.52 6.44 22.03
N MET A 383 -35.18 5.43 22.57
CA MET A 383 -35.03 4.96 23.94
C MET A 383 -34.95 3.44 23.97
N SER A 384 -34.25 2.93 24.96
CA SER A 384 -34.26 1.51 25.31
C SER A 384 -34.33 1.38 26.84
N GLY A 385 -34.66 0.21 27.33
CA GLY A 385 -34.69 0.04 28.78
C GLY A 385 -35.26 -1.30 29.23
N ILE A 386 -35.74 -1.31 30.45
CA ILE A 386 -36.23 -2.50 31.12
C ILE A 386 -37.46 -2.17 31.98
N ASN A 387 -38.43 -3.05 32.01
CA ASN A 387 -39.51 -3.06 32.99
C ASN A 387 -39.27 -4.24 33.94
N ILE A 388 -39.11 -3.95 35.22
CA ILE A 388 -38.81 -4.95 36.24
C ILE A 388 -39.50 -4.56 37.56
N ASP A 389 -40.28 -5.46 38.16
CA ASP A 389 -40.95 -5.29 39.47
C ASP A 389 -41.62 -3.92 39.64
N ASN A 390 -42.45 -3.50 38.71
CA ASN A 390 -43.10 -2.18 38.67
C ASN A 390 -42.17 -0.99 38.47
N ARG A 391 -40.89 -1.23 38.22
CA ARG A 391 -39.92 -0.20 37.86
C ARG A 391 -39.86 -0.09 36.32
N MET A 392 -39.91 1.13 35.82
CA MET A 392 -39.76 1.42 34.40
C MET A 392 -38.50 2.26 34.20
N ILE A 393 -37.40 1.62 33.81
CA ILE A 393 -36.12 2.30 33.57
C ILE A 393 -35.93 2.49 32.08
N ARG A 394 -35.60 3.73 31.68
CA ARG A 394 -35.30 4.08 30.27
C ARG A 394 -34.01 4.85 30.19
N LYS A 395 -33.24 4.59 29.12
CA LYS A 395 -32.10 5.40 28.71
C LYS A 395 -32.29 5.80 27.26
N GLY A 396 -31.84 6.97 26.89
CA GLY A 396 -31.97 7.42 25.52
C GLY A 396 -31.46 8.83 25.27
N SER A 397 -31.73 9.33 24.07
CA SER A 397 -31.38 10.70 23.70
C SER A 397 -32.08 11.71 24.61
N VAL A 398 -31.46 12.86 24.78
CA VAL A 398 -31.97 13.93 25.65
C VAL A 398 -33.39 14.31 25.28
N ASP A 399 -33.65 14.52 23.97
CA ASP A 399 -34.99 14.95 23.52
C ASP A 399 -36.05 13.88 23.71
N ALA A 400 -35.70 12.61 23.49
CA ALA A 400 -36.63 11.48 23.67
C ALA A 400 -36.97 11.32 25.17
N ILE A 401 -35.99 11.39 26.05
CA ILE A 401 -36.21 11.28 27.49
C ILE A 401 -36.99 12.50 28.04
N ARG A 402 -36.68 13.69 27.55
CA ARG A 402 -37.45 14.90 27.93
C ARG A 402 -38.94 14.74 27.60
N ARG A 403 -39.28 14.29 26.39
CA ARG A 403 -40.65 14.02 25.99
C ARG A 403 -41.30 12.93 26.85
N HIS A 404 -40.56 11.87 27.15
CA HIS A 404 -41.05 10.79 27.99
C HIS A 404 -41.36 11.28 29.41
N VAL A 405 -40.49 12.08 30.02
CA VAL A 405 -40.67 12.64 31.37
C VAL A 405 -41.85 13.58 31.41
N GLU A 406 -41.97 14.48 30.45
CA GLU A 406 -43.09 15.46 30.37
C GLU A 406 -44.41 14.78 30.14
N SER A 407 -44.48 13.76 29.26
CA SER A 407 -45.72 13.01 29.01
C SER A 407 -46.18 12.14 30.16
N ASN A 408 -45.27 11.82 31.11
CA ASN A 408 -45.60 11.12 32.36
C ASN A 408 -45.77 12.05 33.58
N GLY A 409 -45.93 13.33 33.34
CA GLY A 409 -46.18 14.33 34.39
C GLY A 409 -44.95 14.74 35.20
N GLY A 410 -43.75 14.37 34.77
CA GLY A 410 -42.52 14.77 35.42
C GLY A 410 -41.94 16.07 34.89
N HIS A 411 -40.87 16.53 35.53
CA HIS A 411 -40.11 17.71 35.12
C HIS A 411 -38.66 17.33 34.82
N PHE A 412 -38.11 17.86 33.71
CA PHE A 412 -36.70 17.68 33.36
C PHE A 412 -35.86 18.68 34.16
N PRO A 413 -34.99 18.22 35.08
CA PRO A 413 -34.25 19.13 35.98
C PRO A 413 -33.27 20.02 35.23
N ALA A 414 -33.13 21.28 35.69
CA ALA A 414 -32.20 22.24 35.08
C ALA A 414 -30.73 21.85 35.27
N ASP A 415 -30.38 21.20 36.37
CA ASP A 415 -29.02 20.69 36.63
C ASP A 415 -28.64 19.56 35.64
N VAL A 416 -29.58 18.69 35.29
CA VAL A 416 -29.38 17.64 34.28
C VAL A 416 -29.19 18.27 32.91
N GLU A 417 -29.94 19.29 32.56
CA GLU A 417 -29.78 20.03 31.32
C GLU A 417 -28.38 20.67 31.20
N GLN A 418 -27.90 21.25 32.32
CA GLN A 418 -26.56 21.81 32.40
C GLN A 418 -25.48 20.70 32.23
N ASN A 419 -25.67 19.55 32.86
CA ASN A 419 -24.77 18.42 32.73
C ASN A 419 -24.75 17.87 31.29
N VAL A 420 -25.89 17.83 30.62
CA VAL A 420 -26.00 17.44 29.18
C VAL A 420 -25.18 18.40 28.32
N GLU A 421 -25.30 19.70 28.51
CA GLU A 421 -24.54 20.71 27.80
C GLU A 421 -23.03 20.57 28.04
N ASN A 422 -22.61 20.33 29.27
CA ASN A 422 -21.21 20.16 29.64
C ASN A 422 -20.62 18.92 28.96
N VAL A 423 -21.35 17.81 28.97
CA VAL A 423 -20.93 16.56 28.26
C VAL A 423 -20.79 16.82 26.76
N ALA A 424 -21.75 17.49 26.16
CA ALA A 424 -21.71 17.82 24.73
C ALA A 424 -20.52 18.73 24.38
N ARG A 425 -20.19 19.72 25.23
CA ARG A 425 -19.02 20.60 25.04
C ARG A 425 -17.69 19.86 25.08
N LEU A 426 -17.61 18.79 25.86
CA LEU A 426 -16.41 17.96 25.97
C LEU A 426 -16.29 16.94 24.83
N GLY A 427 -17.25 16.93 23.92
CA GLY A 427 -17.25 16.03 22.77
C GLY A 427 -17.82 14.64 23.02
N ALA A 428 -18.34 14.42 24.20
CA ALA A 428 -19.04 13.19 24.53
C ALA A 428 -20.53 13.29 24.14
N THR A 429 -21.16 12.14 23.92
CA THR A 429 -22.60 12.05 23.68
C THR A 429 -23.31 11.80 25.00
N PRO A 430 -24.24 12.67 25.43
CA PRO A 430 -25.02 12.43 26.63
C PRO A 430 -26.18 11.47 26.37
N LEU A 431 -26.34 10.46 27.23
CA LEU A 431 -27.56 9.68 27.37
C LEU A 431 -28.19 9.97 28.71
N VAL A 432 -29.50 10.14 28.75
CA VAL A 432 -30.23 10.40 29.97
C VAL A 432 -30.89 9.12 30.46
N VAL A 433 -30.79 8.87 31.76
CA VAL A 433 -31.41 7.72 32.44
C VAL A 433 -32.55 8.21 33.31
N VAL A 434 -33.71 7.55 33.15
CA VAL A 434 -34.94 7.88 33.87
C VAL A 434 -35.56 6.63 34.49
N GLU A 435 -36.08 6.74 35.70
CA GLU A 435 -36.93 5.73 36.33
C GLU A 435 -38.34 6.31 36.54
N GLY A 436 -39.34 5.77 35.83
CA GLY A 436 -40.65 6.38 35.77
C GLY A 436 -40.62 7.77 35.12
N ALA A 437 -41.00 8.78 35.88
CA ALA A 437 -40.88 10.20 35.49
C ALA A 437 -39.73 10.94 36.18
N HIS A 438 -38.91 10.24 36.95
CA HIS A 438 -37.80 10.81 37.69
C HIS A 438 -36.48 10.64 36.96
N VAL A 439 -35.83 11.74 36.61
CA VAL A 439 -34.54 11.72 35.92
C VAL A 439 -33.43 11.43 36.94
N LEU A 440 -32.67 10.36 36.70
CA LEU A 440 -31.60 9.92 37.57
C LEU A 440 -30.25 10.58 37.24
N GLY A 441 -29.99 10.87 36.00
CA GLY A 441 -28.75 11.50 35.57
C GLY A 441 -28.37 11.25 34.13
N VAL A 442 -27.10 11.47 33.83
CA VAL A 442 -26.53 11.44 32.49
C VAL A 442 -25.40 10.43 32.44
N ILE A 443 -25.34 9.65 31.35
CA ILE A 443 -24.20 8.83 31.00
C ILE A 443 -23.41 9.57 29.90
N ALA A 444 -22.12 9.79 30.10
CA ALA A 444 -21.24 10.34 29.08
C ALA A 444 -20.66 9.20 28.22
N LEU A 445 -20.95 9.19 26.95
CA LEU A 445 -20.38 8.26 25.98
C LEU A 445 -19.31 8.98 25.18
N LYS A 446 -18.07 8.54 25.29
CA LYS A 446 -16.93 9.14 24.63
C LYS A 446 -16.35 8.21 23.57
N ASP A 447 -16.00 8.76 22.43
CA ASP A 447 -15.24 8.07 21.42
C ASP A 447 -13.76 8.07 21.82
N ILE A 448 -13.16 6.90 21.92
CA ILE A 448 -11.82 6.73 22.50
C ILE A 448 -10.77 6.79 21.38
N VAL A 449 -9.74 7.60 21.61
CA VAL A 449 -8.57 7.67 20.73
C VAL A 449 -7.83 6.33 20.76
N LYS A 450 -7.47 5.82 19.58
CA LYS A 450 -6.74 4.56 19.46
C LYS A 450 -5.41 4.60 20.18
N GLY A 451 -5.06 3.51 20.86
CA GLY A 451 -3.75 3.36 21.48
C GLY A 451 -2.63 3.37 20.43
N GLY A 452 -1.53 4.05 20.73
CA GLY A 452 -0.37 4.12 19.85
C GLY A 452 -0.49 5.09 18.68
N ILE A 453 -1.64 5.73 18.48
CA ILE A 453 -1.83 6.65 17.34
C ILE A 453 -0.97 7.93 17.50
N LYS A 454 -0.79 8.40 18.71
CA LYS A 454 0.01 9.60 19.00
C LYS A 454 1.47 9.42 18.60
N GLU A 455 2.03 8.26 18.89
CA GLU A 455 3.40 7.88 18.52
C GLU A 455 3.55 7.77 17.00
N ARG A 456 2.56 7.22 16.31
CA ARG A 456 2.54 7.15 14.84
C ARG A 456 2.52 8.53 14.21
N PHE A 457 1.72 9.44 14.73
CA PHE A 457 1.69 10.82 14.23
C PHE A 457 2.99 11.57 14.50
N ALA A 458 3.64 11.30 15.63
CA ALA A 458 4.97 11.85 15.91
C ALA A 458 6.01 11.35 14.90
N GLN A 459 5.98 10.08 14.53
CA GLN A 459 6.85 9.52 13.49
C GLN A 459 6.60 10.17 12.12
N LEU A 460 5.34 10.33 11.73
CA LEU A 460 4.96 10.99 10.48
C LEU A 460 5.45 12.45 10.45
N ARG A 461 5.36 13.15 11.58
CA ARG A 461 5.86 14.53 11.71
C ARG A 461 7.37 14.60 11.50
N LYS A 462 8.14 13.65 12.03
CA LYS A 462 9.58 13.54 11.78
C LYS A 462 9.91 13.32 10.30
N MET A 463 9.02 12.67 9.58
CA MET A 463 9.16 12.44 8.13
C MET A 463 8.74 13.64 7.29
N GLY A 464 8.29 14.73 7.91
CA GLY A 464 7.82 15.93 7.23
C GLY A 464 6.38 15.84 6.74
N ILE A 465 5.60 14.87 7.23
CA ILE A 465 4.19 14.70 6.86
C ILE A 465 3.30 15.37 7.89
N LYS A 466 2.42 16.25 7.40
CA LYS A 466 1.40 16.92 8.22
C LYS A 466 0.16 16.05 8.31
N THR A 467 -0.35 15.84 9.52
CA THR A 467 -1.61 15.11 9.76
C THR A 467 -2.73 16.10 10.06
N VAL A 468 -3.87 15.93 9.41
CA VAL A 468 -5.04 16.77 9.58
C VAL A 468 -6.23 15.88 9.90
N MET A 469 -6.84 16.08 11.06
CA MET A 469 -8.05 15.38 11.47
C MET A 469 -9.28 16.06 10.85
N ILE A 470 -10.16 15.28 10.25
CA ILE A 470 -11.43 15.75 9.70
C ILE A 470 -12.57 15.21 10.53
N THR A 471 -13.46 16.08 10.97
CA THR A 471 -14.60 15.70 11.81
C THR A 471 -15.82 16.59 11.55
N GLY A 472 -17.00 16.01 11.71
CA GLY A 472 -18.26 16.77 11.75
C GLY A 472 -18.54 17.45 13.09
N ASP A 473 -17.72 17.19 14.12
CA ASP A 473 -17.88 17.77 15.44
C ASP A 473 -17.68 19.29 15.45
N ASN A 474 -18.17 19.96 16.47
CA ASN A 474 -17.91 21.37 16.66
C ASN A 474 -16.42 21.63 16.94
N ARG A 475 -16.00 22.88 16.79
CA ARG A 475 -14.60 23.26 16.88
C ARG A 475 -13.95 22.96 18.25
N LEU A 476 -14.68 23.14 19.34
CA LEU A 476 -14.16 22.88 20.68
C LEU A 476 -13.89 21.40 20.93
N THR A 477 -14.81 20.55 20.53
CA THR A 477 -14.68 19.10 20.58
C THR A 477 -13.54 18.62 19.71
N ALA A 478 -13.48 19.10 18.48
CA ALA A 478 -12.42 18.75 17.53
C ALA A 478 -11.05 19.14 18.05
N ALA A 479 -10.91 20.33 18.64
CA ALA A 479 -9.66 20.80 19.23
C ALA A 479 -9.19 19.91 20.39
N ALA A 480 -10.11 19.47 21.26
CA ALA A 480 -9.78 18.59 22.38
C ALA A 480 -9.28 17.22 21.91
N ILE A 481 -9.96 16.62 20.95
CA ILE A 481 -9.57 15.30 20.39
C ILE A 481 -8.27 15.41 19.58
N ALA A 482 -8.10 16.46 18.81
CA ALA A 482 -6.87 16.72 18.05
C ALA A 482 -5.65 16.82 18.97
N ALA A 483 -5.77 17.54 20.08
CA ALA A 483 -4.72 17.64 21.08
C ALA A 483 -4.40 16.29 21.75
N GLU A 484 -5.41 15.52 22.10
CA GLU A 484 -5.26 14.18 22.70
C GLU A 484 -4.59 13.20 21.72
N ALA A 485 -5.00 13.21 20.45
CA ALA A 485 -4.46 12.34 19.42
C ALA A 485 -3.07 12.77 18.91
N GLY A 486 -2.71 14.04 19.08
CA GLY A 486 -1.43 14.57 18.62
C GLY A 486 -1.35 14.88 17.15
N VAL A 487 -2.49 15.13 16.49
CA VAL A 487 -2.52 15.59 15.08
C VAL A 487 -2.04 17.05 14.98
N ASP A 488 -1.54 17.42 13.80
CA ASP A 488 -0.97 18.76 13.58
C ASP A 488 -2.05 19.83 13.41
N ASP A 489 -3.19 19.47 12.83
CA ASP A 489 -4.28 20.39 12.56
C ASP A 489 -5.61 19.61 12.47
N PHE A 490 -6.71 20.32 12.40
CA PHE A 490 -8.03 19.72 12.26
C PHE A 490 -8.99 20.60 11.46
N LEU A 491 -9.95 19.96 10.82
CA LEU A 491 -11.09 20.60 10.16
C LEU A 491 -12.36 20.18 10.90
N ALA A 492 -12.95 21.10 11.65
CA ALA A 492 -14.21 20.89 12.37
C ALA A 492 -15.41 21.23 11.47
N GLU A 493 -16.58 20.69 11.83
CA GLU A 493 -17.83 20.92 11.09
C GLU A 493 -17.68 20.66 9.59
N ALA A 494 -16.94 19.60 9.25
CA ALA A 494 -16.55 19.31 7.88
C ALA A 494 -17.74 18.93 7.01
N THR A 495 -17.86 19.63 5.90
CA THR A 495 -18.77 19.27 4.80
C THR A 495 -17.95 18.69 3.64
N PRO A 496 -18.58 17.97 2.69
CA PRO A 496 -17.86 17.51 1.49
C PRO A 496 -17.16 18.64 0.73
N GLU A 497 -17.81 19.80 0.65
CA GLU A 497 -17.26 21.01 0.01
C GLU A 497 -16.05 21.56 0.78
N ALA A 498 -16.09 21.55 2.10
CA ALA A 498 -14.99 22.00 2.94
C ALA A 498 -13.76 21.08 2.81
N LYS A 499 -13.95 19.76 2.76
CA LYS A 499 -12.89 18.78 2.49
C LYS A 499 -12.22 19.05 1.14
N LEU A 500 -13.02 19.22 0.09
CA LEU A 500 -12.52 19.49 -1.26
C LEU A 500 -11.74 20.80 -1.32
N ALA A 501 -12.24 21.85 -0.68
CA ALA A 501 -11.57 23.16 -0.62
C ALA A 501 -10.23 23.05 0.12
N LEU A 502 -10.15 22.29 1.20
CA LEU A 502 -8.91 22.06 1.94
C LEU A 502 -7.86 21.34 1.11
N ILE A 503 -8.25 20.30 0.37
CA ILE A 503 -7.35 19.57 -0.55
C ILE A 503 -6.78 20.53 -1.60
N ARG A 504 -7.63 21.31 -2.24
CA ARG A 504 -7.22 22.29 -3.26
C ARG A 504 -6.29 23.35 -2.70
N GLN A 505 -6.52 23.80 -1.46
CA GLN A 505 -5.65 24.75 -0.78
C GLN A 505 -4.23 24.18 -0.60
N TYR A 506 -4.10 22.97 -0.10
CA TYR A 506 -2.79 22.33 0.05
C TYR A 506 -2.10 22.08 -1.29
N GLN A 507 -2.85 21.66 -2.30
CA GLN A 507 -2.31 21.45 -3.65
C GLN A 507 -1.85 22.75 -4.29
N ALA A 508 -2.52 23.87 -4.06
CA ALA A 508 -2.10 25.20 -4.51
C ALA A 508 -0.78 25.64 -3.85
N GLU A 509 -0.48 25.16 -2.65
CA GLU A 509 0.79 25.37 -1.97
C GLU A 509 1.91 24.44 -2.47
N GLY A 510 1.62 23.57 -3.45
CA GLY A 510 2.56 22.60 -3.98
C GLY A 510 2.70 21.32 -3.17
N ARG A 511 1.76 21.06 -2.25
CA ARG A 511 1.77 19.85 -1.40
C ARG A 511 0.95 18.73 -2.00
N LEU A 512 1.40 17.50 -1.82
CA LEU A 512 0.67 16.30 -2.19
C LEU A 512 -0.17 15.81 -1.02
N VAL A 513 -1.45 15.57 -1.29
CA VAL A 513 -2.46 15.22 -0.29
C VAL A 513 -2.91 13.78 -0.46
N ALA A 514 -2.93 13.04 0.64
CA ALA A 514 -3.52 11.70 0.72
C ALA A 514 -4.75 11.72 1.63
N MET A 515 -5.78 10.97 1.25
CA MET A 515 -6.97 10.78 2.07
C MET A 515 -7.57 9.40 1.91
N THR A 516 -8.40 9.01 2.87
CA THR A 516 -9.26 7.84 2.79
C THR A 516 -10.73 8.27 2.73
N GLY A 517 -11.57 7.44 2.15
CA GLY A 517 -13.00 7.66 2.12
C GLY A 517 -13.76 6.38 1.78
N ASP A 518 -14.99 6.28 2.25
CA ASP A 518 -15.85 5.11 2.06
C ASP A 518 -17.26 5.45 1.53
N GLY A 519 -17.71 6.68 1.68
CA GLY A 519 -19.04 7.13 1.30
C GLY A 519 -19.07 7.84 -0.05
N THR A 520 -20.28 7.92 -0.63
CA THR A 520 -20.51 8.67 -1.86
C THR A 520 -20.17 10.16 -1.72
N ASN A 521 -20.37 10.72 -0.52
CA ASN A 521 -20.04 12.11 -0.21
C ASN A 521 -18.53 12.39 -0.29
N ASP A 522 -17.69 11.37 -0.14
CA ASP A 522 -16.23 11.49 -0.22
C ASP A 522 -15.72 11.46 -1.67
N ALA A 523 -16.55 11.06 -2.63
CA ALA A 523 -16.13 10.87 -4.02
C ALA A 523 -15.47 12.11 -4.64
N PRO A 524 -16.01 13.33 -4.52
CA PRO A 524 -15.34 14.51 -5.06
C PRO A 524 -13.95 14.77 -4.45
N ALA A 525 -13.82 14.61 -3.14
CA ALA A 525 -12.54 14.77 -2.45
C ALA A 525 -11.54 13.69 -2.84
N LEU A 526 -11.99 12.42 -2.94
CA LEU A 526 -11.16 11.30 -3.40
C LEU A 526 -10.65 11.53 -4.83
N ALA A 527 -11.50 12.03 -5.71
CA ALA A 527 -11.11 12.33 -7.09
C ALA A 527 -10.05 13.45 -7.17
N GLN A 528 -10.06 14.39 -6.24
CA GLN A 528 -9.13 15.51 -6.20
C GLN A 528 -7.79 15.17 -5.51
N ALA A 529 -7.79 14.29 -4.52
CA ALA A 529 -6.60 13.93 -3.76
C ALA A 529 -5.54 13.24 -4.64
N ASP A 530 -4.27 13.47 -4.35
CA ASP A 530 -3.15 12.85 -5.08
C ASP A 530 -3.05 11.35 -4.78
N VAL A 531 -3.31 10.97 -3.54
CA VAL A 531 -3.46 9.59 -3.11
C VAL A 531 -4.83 9.44 -2.45
N ALA A 532 -5.70 8.70 -3.08
CA ALA A 532 -7.07 8.53 -2.64
C ALA A 532 -7.35 7.04 -2.43
N VAL A 533 -7.45 6.64 -1.16
CA VAL A 533 -7.69 5.25 -0.78
C VAL A 533 -9.17 5.06 -0.46
N ALA A 534 -9.88 4.36 -1.33
CA ALA A 534 -11.26 3.95 -1.08
C ALA A 534 -11.28 2.65 -0.27
N MET A 535 -12.24 2.52 0.64
CA MET A 535 -12.46 1.29 1.39
C MET A 535 -13.21 0.27 0.52
N ASN A 536 -12.84 -1.00 0.60
CA ASN A 536 -13.55 -2.06 -0.12
C ASN A 536 -15.02 -2.19 0.34
N SER A 537 -15.28 -1.92 1.61
CA SER A 537 -16.64 -1.86 2.18
C SER A 537 -17.41 -0.60 1.77
N GLY A 538 -16.76 0.36 1.15
CA GLY A 538 -17.36 1.62 0.77
C GLY A 538 -18.29 1.53 -0.45
N THR A 539 -18.88 2.67 -0.80
CA THR A 539 -19.77 2.79 -1.95
C THR A 539 -19.01 2.62 -3.27
N GLN A 540 -19.72 2.23 -4.32
CA GLN A 540 -19.15 2.12 -5.65
C GLN A 540 -18.57 3.46 -6.15
N ALA A 541 -19.27 4.57 -5.85
CA ALA A 541 -18.81 5.90 -6.21
C ALA A 541 -17.44 6.23 -5.59
N ALA A 542 -17.23 5.89 -4.31
CA ALA A 542 -15.95 6.07 -3.64
C ALA A 542 -14.84 5.22 -4.28
N LYS A 543 -15.12 3.94 -4.58
CA LYS A 543 -14.16 3.04 -5.22
C LYS A 543 -13.75 3.51 -6.63
N GLU A 544 -14.68 4.09 -7.39
CA GLU A 544 -14.38 4.63 -8.72
C GLU A 544 -13.61 5.95 -8.67
N ALA A 545 -13.86 6.77 -7.67
CA ALA A 545 -13.18 8.05 -7.49
C ALA A 545 -11.75 7.90 -6.97
N GLY A 546 -11.48 6.87 -6.16
CA GLY A 546 -10.16 6.62 -5.59
C GLY A 546 -9.18 6.03 -6.61
N ASN A 547 -7.90 6.23 -6.38
CA ASN A 547 -6.82 5.60 -7.16
C ASN A 547 -6.16 4.41 -6.46
N MET A 548 -6.61 4.10 -5.27
CA MET A 548 -6.28 2.89 -4.52
C MET A 548 -7.52 2.34 -3.83
N VAL A 549 -7.55 1.05 -3.59
CA VAL A 549 -8.60 0.40 -2.80
C VAL A 549 -7.98 -0.42 -1.69
N ASP A 550 -8.37 -0.15 -0.46
CA ASP A 550 -7.98 -0.93 0.71
C ASP A 550 -8.95 -2.11 0.88
N LEU A 551 -8.45 -3.30 0.65
CA LEU A 551 -9.24 -4.53 0.73
C LEU A 551 -9.67 -4.88 2.15
N ASP A 552 -8.87 -4.49 3.15
CA ASP A 552 -9.16 -4.75 4.56
C ASP A 552 -10.18 -3.77 5.14
N SER A 553 -10.51 -2.72 4.40
CA SER A 553 -11.38 -1.63 4.87
C SER A 553 -10.94 -1.04 6.21
N ASN A 554 -9.63 -0.94 6.41
CA ASN A 554 -9.03 -0.39 7.62
C ASN A 554 -8.58 1.06 7.36
N PRO A 555 -9.24 2.07 7.94
CA PRO A 555 -8.91 3.46 7.68
C PRO A 555 -7.47 3.86 8.05
N THR A 556 -6.82 3.12 8.96
CA THR A 556 -5.41 3.37 9.32
C THR A 556 -4.42 2.89 8.26
N LYS A 557 -4.87 2.15 7.26
CA LYS A 557 -4.05 1.64 6.16
C LYS A 557 -3.33 2.74 5.38
N LEU A 558 -3.88 3.95 5.35
CA LEU A 558 -3.26 5.08 4.67
C LEU A 558 -1.82 5.34 5.15
N ILE A 559 -1.57 5.19 6.45
CA ILE A 559 -0.24 5.34 7.04
C ILE A 559 0.72 4.30 6.46
N GLU A 560 0.28 3.05 6.35
CA GLU A 560 1.07 1.95 5.77
C GLU A 560 1.31 2.15 4.27
N VAL A 561 0.31 2.62 3.53
CA VAL A 561 0.42 2.96 2.10
C VAL A 561 1.53 4.00 1.87
N VAL A 562 1.54 5.07 2.65
CA VAL A 562 2.58 6.11 2.58
C VAL A 562 3.95 5.54 2.92
N HIS A 563 4.04 4.70 3.93
CA HIS A 563 5.29 4.03 4.31
C HIS A 563 5.85 3.17 3.18
N ILE A 564 5.02 2.37 2.52
CA ILE A 564 5.43 1.51 1.39
C ILE A 564 5.89 2.38 0.21
N GLY A 565 5.16 3.45 -0.11
CA GLY A 565 5.54 4.39 -1.16
C GLY A 565 6.89 5.05 -0.91
N LYS A 566 7.13 5.50 0.32
CA LYS A 566 8.41 6.07 0.74
C LYS A 566 9.55 5.06 0.66
N GLN A 567 9.32 3.83 1.08
CA GLN A 567 10.32 2.76 0.98
C GLN A 567 10.70 2.49 -0.49
N MET A 568 9.75 2.51 -1.40
CA MET A 568 10.02 2.33 -2.84
C MET A 568 10.91 3.46 -3.39
N LEU A 569 10.60 4.71 -3.07
CA LEU A 569 11.40 5.86 -3.49
C LEU A 569 12.81 5.82 -2.89
N MET A 570 12.92 5.45 -1.62
CA MET A 570 14.20 5.31 -0.93
C MET A 570 15.05 4.18 -1.53
N THR A 571 14.44 3.06 -1.89
CA THR A 571 15.15 1.95 -2.55
C THR A 571 15.71 2.40 -3.89
N ARG A 572 14.91 3.09 -4.69
CA ARG A 572 15.35 3.64 -5.99
C ARG A 572 16.52 4.61 -5.80
N GLY A 573 16.38 5.57 -4.90
CA GLY A 573 17.42 6.55 -4.60
C GLY A 573 18.71 5.94 -4.06
N SER A 574 18.61 4.98 -3.15
CA SER A 574 19.75 4.29 -2.56
C SER A 574 20.53 3.47 -3.59
N LEU A 575 19.84 2.71 -4.42
CA LEU A 575 20.48 1.90 -5.46
C LEU A 575 21.04 2.77 -6.59
N THR A 576 20.42 3.90 -6.89
CA THR A 576 20.99 4.88 -7.84
C THR A 576 22.28 5.47 -7.30
N THR A 577 22.33 5.85 -6.02
CA THR A 577 23.54 6.36 -5.35
C THR A 577 24.64 5.32 -5.37
N PHE A 578 24.32 4.08 -5.01
CA PHE A 578 25.26 2.97 -5.05
C PHE A 578 25.80 2.75 -6.47
N SER A 579 24.92 2.76 -7.47
CA SER A 579 25.30 2.54 -8.87
C SER A 579 26.29 3.59 -9.37
N ILE A 580 26.03 4.89 -9.09
CA ILE A 580 26.94 5.97 -9.48
C ILE A 580 28.29 5.83 -8.79
N ALA A 581 28.30 5.59 -7.49
CA ALA A 581 29.55 5.39 -6.72
C ALA A 581 30.35 4.18 -7.21
N ASN A 582 29.66 3.09 -7.50
CA ASN A 582 30.21 1.86 -8.05
C ASN A 582 30.85 2.10 -9.43
N ASP A 583 30.20 2.85 -10.31
CA ASP A 583 30.73 3.17 -11.63
C ASP A 583 32.01 4.01 -11.52
N VAL A 584 32.03 5.01 -10.64
CA VAL A 584 33.25 5.82 -10.40
C VAL A 584 34.38 4.95 -9.88
N ALA A 585 34.12 4.04 -8.95
CA ALA A 585 35.15 3.13 -8.40
C ALA A 585 35.72 2.19 -9.48
N LYS A 586 34.91 1.73 -10.41
CA LYS A 586 35.36 0.88 -11.53
C LYS A 586 36.33 1.59 -12.48
N TYR A 587 36.28 2.92 -12.55
CA TYR A 587 37.22 3.66 -13.39
C TYR A 587 38.67 3.45 -12.98
N PHE A 588 38.93 3.26 -11.69
CA PHE A 588 40.27 2.96 -11.16
C PHE A 588 40.83 1.58 -11.58
N ALA A 589 39.95 0.68 -12.06
CA ALA A 589 40.37 -0.60 -12.62
C ALA A 589 40.53 -0.50 -14.16
N ILE A 590 39.56 0.06 -14.82
CA ILE A 590 39.46 0.01 -16.29
C ILE A 590 40.36 1.04 -16.99
N ILE A 591 40.44 2.28 -16.50
CA ILE A 591 41.19 3.34 -17.19
C ILE A 591 42.68 3.06 -17.23
N PRO A 592 43.37 2.71 -16.13
CA PRO A 592 44.79 2.31 -16.20
C PRO A 592 45.03 1.13 -17.12
N ALA A 593 44.16 0.10 -17.05
CA ALA A 593 44.30 -1.10 -17.88
C ALA A 593 44.14 -0.83 -19.38
N ALA A 594 43.19 0.07 -19.74
CA ALA A 594 42.93 0.37 -21.15
C ALA A 594 44.01 1.28 -21.78
N PHE A 595 44.60 2.20 -21.02
CA PHE A 595 45.39 3.30 -21.58
C PHE A 595 46.84 3.40 -21.02
N ALA A 596 47.25 2.59 -20.04
CA ALA A 596 48.58 2.68 -19.45
C ALA A 596 49.71 2.39 -20.47
N ALA A 597 49.44 1.63 -21.53
CA ALA A 597 50.40 1.40 -22.59
C ALA A 597 50.70 2.68 -23.38
N THR A 598 49.68 3.55 -23.59
CA THR A 598 49.83 4.82 -24.29
C THR A 598 50.27 5.95 -23.34
N TYR A 599 49.72 5.97 -22.14
CA TYR A 599 50.01 6.96 -21.10
C TYR A 599 50.42 6.29 -19.81
N PRO A 600 51.71 5.95 -19.64
CA PRO A 600 52.20 5.24 -18.45
C PRO A 600 51.90 5.93 -17.13
N GLN A 601 51.70 7.24 -17.13
CA GLN A 601 51.32 8.04 -15.95
C GLN A 601 49.98 7.60 -15.34
N LEU A 602 49.10 7.01 -16.12
CA LEU A 602 47.81 6.50 -15.65
C LEU A 602 47.94 5.31 -14.71
N ASN A 603 49.09 4.64 -14.65
CA ASN A 603 49.35 3.59 -13.65
C ASN A 603 49.23 4.10 -12.21
N ALA A 604 49.38 5.41 -11.98
CA ALA A 604 49.13 6.02 -10.68
C ALA A 604 47.66 5.84 -10.20
N LEU A 605 46.73 5.64 -11.12
CA LEU A 605 45.31 5.37 -10.82
C LEU A 605 45.05 3.91 -10.47
N ASN A 606 46.02 3.00 -10.68
CA ASN A 606 45.89 1.57 -10.31
C ASN A 606 46.08 1.38 -8.80
N VAL A 607 45.17 2.00 -8.04
CA VAL A 607 45.17 1.96 -6.56
C VAL A 607 44.89 0.56 -6.05
N MET A 608 44.10 -0.24 -6.79
CA MET A 608 43.74 -1.60 -6.44
C MET A 608 44.93 -2.57 -6.55
N GLY A 609 46.01 -2.19 -7.27
CA GLY A 609 47.17 -3.04 -7.48
C GLY A 609 46.83 -4.32 -8.26
N LEU A 610 46.08 -4.18 -9.37
CA LEU A 610 45.64 -5.30 -10.19
C LEU A 610 46.82 -5.92 -10.95
N HIS A 611 46.76 -7.23 -11.16
CA HIS A 611 47.89 -8.04 -11.67
C HIS A 611 48.35 -7.65 -13.08
N SER A 612 47.39 -7.50 -14.02
CA SER A 612 47.67 -7.16 -15.41
C SER A 612 46.51 -6.35 -16.01
N PRO A 613 46.74 -5.66 -17.15
CA PRO A 613 45.63 -4.99 -17.85
C PRO A 613 44.47 -5.93 -18.18
N ASN A 614 44.74 -7.13 -18.68
CA ASN A 614 43.71 -8.11 -19.02
C ASN A 614 42.96 -8.61 -17.80
N SER A 615 43.66 -8.91 -16.69
CA SER A 615 43.00 -9.33 -15.46
C SER A 615 42.17 -8.21 -14.83
N ALA A 616 42.64 -6.96 -14.93
CA ALA A 616 41.90 -5.78 -14.44
C ALA A 616 40.59 -5.59 -15.19
N ILE A 617 40.63 -5.65 -16.53
CA ILE A 617 39.42 -5.49 -17.38
C ILE A 617 38.44 -6.64 -17.12
N LEU A 618 38.92 -7.88 -17.10
CA LEU A 618 38.10 -9.05 -16.85
C LEU A 618 37.48 -9.02 -15.44
N SER A 619 38.26 -8.67 -14.42
CA SER A 619 37.75 -8.52 -13.04
C SER A 619 36.68 -7.47 -12.92
N ALA A 620 36.84 -6.34 -13.60
CA ALA A 620 35.84 -5.26 -13.60
C ALA A 620 34.53 -5.70 -14.30
N VAL A 621 34.63 -6.41 -15.43
CA VAL A 621 33.44 -6.93 -16.12
C VAL A 621 32.72 -8.00 -15.31
N ILE A 622 33.46 -8.91 -14.69
CA ILE A 622 32.87 -9.94 -13.82
C ILE A 622 32.19 -9.29 -12.62
N PHE A 623 32.83 -8.33 -11.98
CA PHE A 623 32.24 -7.60 -10.85
C PHE A 623 30.98 -6.87 -11.27
N ASN A 624 30.98 -6.23 -12.42
CA ASN A 624 29.81 -5.52 -12.97
C ASN A 624 28.59 -6.45 -13.15
N ALA A 625 28.81 -7.68 -13.55
CA ALA A 625 27.75 -8.68 -13.64
C ALA A 625 27.29 -9.16 -12.27
N LEU A 626 28.22 -9.51 -11.37
CA LEU A 626 27.93 -10.09 -10.06
C LEU A 626 27.21 -9.12 -9.14
N ILE A 627 27.53 -7.83 -9.20
CA ILE A 627 26.89 -6.83 -8.33
C ILE A 627 25.38 -6.71 -8.57
N ILE A 628 24.93 -6.96 -9.79
CA ILE A 628 23.49 -6.98 -10.11
C ILE A 628 22.81 -8.09 -9.31
N ILE A 629 23.37 -9.30 -9.34
CA ILE A 629 22.84 -10.45 -8.57
C ILE A 629 22.81 -10.16 -7.07
N PHE A 630 23.90 -9.62 -6.51
CA PHE A 630 24.00 -9.34 -5.07
C PHE A 630 23.03 -8.25 -4.60
N LEU A 631 22.61 -7.36 -5.49
CA LEU A 631 21.65 -6.30 -5.17
C LEU A 631 20.18 -6.69 -5.40
N ILE A 632 19.90 -7.83 -6.03
CA ILE A 632 18.54 -8.31 -6.23
C ILE A 632 17.73 -8.39 -4.92
N PRO A 633 18.22 -9.00 -3.83
CA PRO A 633 17.47 -9.03 -2.59
C PRO A 633 17.09 -7.64 -2.07
N LEU A 634 18.00 -6.69 -2.16
CA LEU A 634 17.78 -5.32 -1.72
C LEU A 634 16.77 -4.60 -2.63
N ALA A 635 16.82 -4.82 -3.94
CA ALA A 635 15.87 -4.25 -4.90
C ALA A 635 14.44 -4.78 -4.69
N LEU A 636 14.31 -6.08 -4.39
CA LEU A 636 13.00 -6.72 -4.22
C LEU A 636 12.40 -6.53 -2.83
N LYS A 637 13.21 -6.60 -1.78
CA LYS A 637 12.77 -6.34 -0.41
C LYS A 637 12.55 -4.87 -0.11
N GLY A 638 13.31 -4.02 -0.77
CA GLY A 638 13.42 -2.61 -0.43
C GLY A 638 14.45 -2.36 0.69
N VAL A 639 14.98 -1.15 0.70
CA VAL A 639 15.91 -0.71 1.75
C VAL A 639 15.15 -0.53 3.07
N SER A 640 15.86 -0.71 4.18
CA SER A 640 15.33 -0.42 5.50
C SER A 640 14.92 1.05 5.61
N TYR A 641 13.64 1.30 5.87
CA TYR A 641 13.09 2.63 6.02
C TYR A 641 13.00 3.00 7.50
N LYS A 642 13.59 4.13 7.88
CA LYS A 642 13.48 4.71 9.22
C LYS A 642 12.75 6.05 9.13
N PRO A 643 11.88 6.38 10.12
CA PRO A 643 11.17 7.66 10.14
C PRO A 643 12.13 8.81 10.49
N LEU A 644 12.85 9.30 9.51
CA LEU A 644 13.80 10.41 9.61
C LEU A 644 13.36 11.55 8.69
N SER A 645 13.88 12.76 8.93
CA SER A 645 13.69 13.89 8.01
C SER A 645 14.34 13.59 6.66
N ALA A 646 13.89 14.28 5.60
CA ALA A 646 14.46 14.11 4.26
C ALA A 646 15.99 14.35 4.24
N SER A 647 16.48 15.37 4.95
CA SER A 647 17.91 15.67 5.04
C SER A 647 18.70 14.56 5.79
N ALA A 648 18.13 14.00 6.85
CA ALA A 648 18.75 12.90 7.59
C ALA A 648 18.80 11.61 6.76
N MET A 649 17.76 11.33 5.99
CA MET A 649 17.73 10.18 5.08
C MET A 649 18.72 10.33 3.94
N LEU A 650 18.82 11.49 3.35
CA LEU A 650 19.82 11.78 2.31
C LEU A 650 21.24 11.57 2.84
N ARG A 651 21.53 12.10 4.03
CA ARG A 651 22.84 11.92 4.69
C ARG A 651 23.13 10.44 4.95
N ARG A 652 22.16 9.70 5.49
CA ARG A 652 22.28 8.26 5.72
C ARG A 652 22.56 7.48 4.43
N ASN A 653 21.82 7.77 3.36
CA ASN A 653 22.00 7.11 2.07
C ASN A 653 23.38 7.41 1.47
N LEU A 654 23.84 8.66 1.55
CA LEU A 654 25.19 9.03 1.07
C LEU A 654 26.29 8.28 1.84
N TRP A 655 26.15 8.12 3.16
CA TRP A 655 27.12 7.38 3.95
C TRP A 655 27.09 5.87 3.68
N ILE A 656 25.91 5.27 3.66
CA ILE A 656 25.79 3.80 3.51
C ILE A 656 26.03 3.38 2.05
N TYR A 657 25.28 3.96 1.13
CA TYR A 657 25.30 3.52 -0.27
C TYR A 657 26.34 4.23 -1.12
N GLY A 658 26.62 5.49 -0.86
CA GLY A 658 27.68 6.22 -1.55
C GLY A 658 29.07 5.72 -1.17
N LEU A 659 29.38 5.70 0.12
CA LEU A 659 30.66 5.18 0.61
C LEU A 659 30.78 3.67 0.37
N GLY A 660 29.72 2.90 0.63
CA GLY A 660 29.68 1.46 0.33
C GLY A 660 29.86 1.17 -1.16
N GLY A 661 29.22 1.96 -2.02
CA GLY A 661 29.39 1.87 -3.47
C GLY A 661 30.80 2.18 -3.96
N LEU A 662 31.53 3.04 -3.26
CA LEU A 662 32.94 3.31 -3.55
C LEU A 662 33.85 2.19 -3.04
N VAL A 663 33.62 1.66 -1.84
CA VAL A 663 34.49 0.68 -1.19
C VAL A 663 34.31 -0.73 -1.75
N VAL A 664 33.05 -1.16 -1.97
CA VAL A 664 32.76 -2.54 -2.41
C VAL A 664 33.45 -2.91 -3.72
N PRO A 665 33.52 -2.08 -4.77
CA PRO A 665 34.24 -2.42 -5.99
C PRO A 665 35.75 -2.58 -5.77
N PHE A 666 36.36 -1.76 -4.93
CA PHE A 666 37.77 -1.89 -4.63
C PHE A 666 38.10 -3.27 -4.04
N ILE A 667 37.28 -3.74 -3.11
CA ILE A 667 37.45 -5.06 -2.50
C ILE A 667 37.04 -6.16 -3.49
N GLY A 668 35.88 -6.06 -4.12
CA GLY A 668 35.35 -7.09 -5.00
C GLY A 668 36.15 -7.32 -6.26
N ILE A 669 36.59 -6.26 -6.93
CA ILE A 669 37.42 -6.35 -8.13
C ILE A 669 38.80 -6.94 -7.78
N LYS A 670 39.39 -6.52 -6.66
CA LYS A 670 40.69 -7.07 -6.19
C LYS A 670 40.60 -8.57 -5.88
N VAL A 671 39.55 -8.99 -5.19
CA VAL A 671 39.31 -10.42 -4.89
C VAL A 671 39.16 -11.23 -6.18
N ILE A 672 38.42 -10.75 -7.14
CA ILE A 672 38.22 -11.42 -8.44
C ILE A 672 39.54 -11.48 -9.20
N ASP A 673 40.34 -10.41 -9.20
CA ASP A 673 41.66 -10.37 -9.84
C ASP A 673 42.61 -11.42 -9.24
N VAL A 674 42.65 -11.53 -7.93
CA VAL A 674 43.46 -12.55 -7.22
C VAL A 674 43.00 -13.96 -7.61
N LEU A 675 41.69 -14.22 -7.64
CA LEU A 675 41.14 -15.52 -8.03
C LEU A 675 41.45 -15.87 -9.50
N LEU A 676 41.37 -14.92 -10.42
CA LEU A 676 41.72 -15.11 -11.82
C LEU A 676 43.19 -15.43 -11.99
N THR A 677 44.04 -14.75 -11.23
CA THR A 677 45.50 -14.99 -11.23
C THR A 677 45.82 -16.38 -10.70
N LEU A 678 45.18 -16.81 -9.60
CA LEU A 678 45.38 -18.15 -9.01
C LEU A 678 44.90 -19.27 -9.95
N LEU A 679 43.84 -19.04 -10.73
CA LEU A 679 43.31 -20.00 -11.68
C LEU A 679 44.04 -20.00 -13.03
N GLY A 680 45.00 -19.08 -13.23
CA GLY A 680 45.74 -18.96 -14.47
C GLY A 680 44.92 -18.45 -15.66
N LEU A 681 43.81 -17.79 -15.41
CA LEU A 681 42.93 -17.25 -16.44
C LEU A 681 43.29 -15.82 -16.88
N ALA A 682 44.28 -15.23 -16.25
CA ALA A 682 44.71 -13.86 -16.57
C ALA A 682 46.22 -13.71 -16.56
#